data_29bfa24df63c65a0ba449b18eb9f8571
#
_entry.id   29bfa24df63c65a0ba449b18eb9f8571
#
_cell.length_a   1.000
_cell.length_b   1.000
_cell.length_c   1.000
_cell.angle_alpha   90.00
_cell.angle_beta   90.00
_cell.angle_gamma   90.00
#
_symmetry.space_group_name_H-M   'P 1'
#
loop_
_entity.id
_entity.type
_entity.pdbx_description
1 polymer ?
#
loop_
_entity_poly.entity_id
_entity_poly.type
_entity_poly.pdbx_seq_one_letter_code
_entity_poly.pdbx_strand_id
1 'polypeptide(L)'
;MTPPTWRFTLKRRMTVLAGCLAVWVAGIEARLVYLQVIDHANYLTRAERQQNRTQDAPAKRGDIVDRRGHVLATSVDADTIYAVPSELSDPADVVNKLCAAFRDCTKKEKQSLLERLNRQRQFAYVRRQVARDVAQRVADLNLEGIGFLKESKRFYPNRELGAHMLGWVGIDNVGLGGLESTYDADIRGKSGRVLIQTDARRRVFNRVERAPTAGSSVELTIDEYLQHIAERELHAGVVENRAAGGSAIILNPVTGEILALANEPTFNPNAYRDAEDNERRNRGVQDIYEPGSTAKIVTASAAIQEHVFRLDALIDTNPGYLKFGSRPAIREDANRNYGVLSFTDVIVKSSNIGAIKIGLRVGADRLNRYAAGYGLGKPTSPDFPAESPGILWSADKLTESALASMSMGYQIGVTALQMVTAVSVVANGGEMIEPRALRAIYRDERRVAITPKVIGHPINPETASTLTTIMEQVVERGTAKRAKIAGYTIAGKTGTAQKIINGRYSHSDHVASFVGFVPSRRPALAMVVVVDTPKGPNGDHGGTVAAPIFQRIAESSLRYLGVAPDVNAVPPVLVARHDDPPPFVAPTGPAGPPIRLIVDEGRVPDVRGMAAREALRALIKAGLSARMSGNGVVVSQVPAPGELVEAGAICRLVLERSTQRVSEAGHQ
;
A
#
# COMPACT_ATOMS: atom_id res chain seq x y z
N MET A 1 -20.27 -87.51 -72.45
CA MET A 1 -19.48 -86.90 -71.32
C MET A 1 -20.02 -85.52 -71.01
N THR A 2 -20.74 -85.43 -69.94
CA THR A 2 -21.29 -84.11 -69.46
C THR A 2 -20.15 -83.25 -68.94
N PRO A 3 -20.05 -81.95 -69.34
CA PRO A 3 -18.97 -81.12 -68.88
C PRO A 3 -19.08 -80.89 -67.34
N PRO A 4 -17.97 -80.85 -66.65
CA PRO A 4 -17.96 -80.80 -65.17
C PRO A 4 -18.61 -79.56 -64.63
N THR A 5 -19.78 -79.73 -64.04
CA THR A 5 -20.64 -78.69 -63.41
C THR A 5 -19.90 -77.86 -62.36
N TRP A 6 -18.78 -78.37 -61.80
CA TRP A 6 -18.04 -77.71 -60.73
C TRP A 6 -17.34 -76.40 -61.21
N ARG A 7 -16.90 -76.36 -62.51
CA ARG A 7 -16.28 -75.11 -63.04
C ARG A 7 -17.27 -73.98 -63.20
N PHE A 8 -18.55 -74.25 -63.48
CA PHE A 8 -19.58 -73.24 -63.55
C PHE A 8 -19.96 -72.73 -62.19
N THR A 9 -20.07 -73.62 -61.19
CA THR A 9 -20.33 -73.30 -59.81
C THR A 9 -19.22 -72.45 -59.17
N LEU A 10 -17.93 -72.82 -59.50
CA LEU A 10 -16.77 -72.06 -59.03
C LEU A 10 -16.71 -70.68 -59.65
N LYS A 11 -16.92 -70.56 -60.98
CA LYS A 11 -16.99 -69.25 -61.64
C LYS A 11 -18.08 -68.35 -61.01
N ARG A 12 -19.30 -68.88 -60.78
CA ARG A 12 -20.41 -68.14 -60.16
C ARG A 12 -20.10 -67.71 -58.75
N ARG A 13 -19.44 -68.53 -57.93
CA ARG A 13 -18.97 -68.19 -56.58
C ARG A 13 -17.90 -67.11 -56.61
N MET A 14 -16.94 -67.22 -57.52
CA MET A 14 -15.88 -66.23 -57.72
C MET A 14 -16.47 -64.87 -58.16
N THR A 15 -17.45 -64.86 -59.08
CA THR A 15 -18.10 -63.67 -59.55
C THR A 15 -18.89 -62.98 -58.40
N VAL A 16 -19.59 -63.77 -57.57
CA VAL A 16 -20.30 -63.27 -56.38
C VAL A 16 -19.33 -62.70 -55.36
N LEU A 17 -18.23 -63.40 -55.07
CA LEU A 17 -17.17 -62.94 -54.19
C LEU A 17 -16.53 -61.62 -54.70
N ALA A 18 -16.21 -61.53 -55.98
CA ALA A 18 -15.66 -60.35 -56.62
C ALA A 18 -16.68 -59.19 -56.56
N GLY A 19 -17.97 -59.44 -56.77
CA GLY A 19 -19.03 -58.45 -56.61
C GLY A 19 -19.18 -57.90 -55.16
N CYS A 20 -19.15 -58.82 -54.18
CA CYS A 20 -19.16 -58.45 -52.79
C CYS A 20 -17.93 -57.61 -52.40
N LEU A 21 -16.73 -58.00 -52.92
CA LEU A 21 -15.50 -57.23 -52.66
C LEU A 21 -15.55 -55.84 -53.31
N ALA A 22 -16.09 -55.72 -54.52
CA ALA A 22 -16.24 -54.46 -55.24
C ALA A 22 -17.22 -53.50 -54.44
N VAL A 23 -18.35 -54.05 -53.98
CA VAL A 23 -19.28 -53.29 -53.15
C VAL A 23 -18.66 -52.83 -51.81
N TRP A 24 -17.85 -53.75 -51.23
CA TRP A 24 -17.14 -53.42 -50.00
C TRP A 24 -16.09 -52.29 -50.18
N VAL A 25 -15.29 -52.42 -51.29
CA VAL A 25 -14.30 -51.38 -51.67
C VAL A 25 -15.02 -50.03 -51.94
N ALA A 26 -16.12 -50.01 -52.70
CA ALA A 26 -16.89 -48.83 -52.99
C ALA A 26 -17.44 -48.21 -51.73
N GLY A 27 -17.87 -49.05 -50.76
CA GLY A 27 -18.31 -48.55 -49.41
C GLY A 27 -17.19 -47.89 -48.61
N ILE A 28 -15.97 -48.45 -48.68
CA ILE A 28 -14.80 -47.85 -48.03
C ILE A 28 -14.43 -46.52 -48.70
N GLU A 29 -14.39 -46.48 -50.05
CA GLU A 29 -14.09 -45.24 -50.78
C GLU A 29 -15.12 -44.15 -50.49
N ALA A 30 -16.40 -44.49 -50.54
CA ALA A 30 -17.46 -43.55 -50.18
C ALA A 30 -17.28 -43.02 -48.72
N ARG A 31 -16.92 -43.89 -47.79
CA ARG A 31 -16.62 -43.52 -46.41
C ARG A 31 -15.38 -42.64 -46.31
N LEU A 32 -14.33 -42.92 -47.05
CA LEU A 32 -13.13 -42.09 -47.09
C LEU A 32 -13.41 -40.71 -47.67
N VAL A 33 -14.17 -40.61 -48.75
CA VAL A 33 -14.59 -39.34 -49.34
C VAL A 33 -15.44 -38.54 -48.29
N TYR A 34 -16.37 -39.20 -47.61
CA TYR A 34 -17.15 -38.56 -46.55
C TYR A 34 -16.22 -37.99 -45.45
N LEU A 35 -15.29 -38.78 -44.95
CA LEU A 35 -14.39 -38.37 -43.87
C LEU A 35 -13.38 -37.30 -44.31
N GLN A 36 -12.83 -37.39 -45.53
CA GLN A 36 -11.75 -36.51 -45.99
C GLN A 36 -12.23 -35.27 -46.71
N VAL A 37 -13.46 -35.27 -47.25
CA VAL A 37 -13.97 -34.12 -48.01
C VAL A 37 -15.18 -33.50 -47.28
N ILE A 38 -16.19 -34.26 -46.96
CA ILE A 38 -17.45 -33.74 -46.43
C ILE A 38 -17.30 -33.36 -44.96
N ASP A 39 -16.74 -34.21 -44.12
CA ASP A 39 -16.64 -34.00 -42.66
C ASP A 39 -15.22 -33.62 -42.24
N HIS A 40 -14.34 -33.30 -43.17
CA HIS A 40 -12.92 -32.95 -42.94
C HIS A 40 -12.76 -31.82 -41.94
N ALA A 41 -13.52 -30.72 -42.08
CA ALA A 41 -13.44 -29.56 -41.23
C ALA A 41 -13.75 -29.90 -39.76
N ASN A 42 -14.74 -30.77 -39.52
CA ASN A 42 -15.10 -31.21 -38.18
C ASN A 42 -14.02 -32.10 -37.55
N TYR A 43 -13.45 -33.01 -38.33
CA TYR A 43 -12.35 -33.85 -37.83
C TYR A 43 -11.05 -33.08 -37.65
N LEU A 44 -10.75 -32.10 -38.50
CA LEU A 44 -9.64 -31.18 -38.34
C LEU A 44 -9.77 -30.39 -37.02
N THR A 45 -10.94 -29.80 -36.76
CA THR A 45 -11.22 -29.06 -35.51
C THR A 45 -11.08 -29.98 -34.28
N ARG A 46 -11.52 -31.22 -34.35
CA ARG A 46 -11.36 -32.22 -33.27
C ARG A 46 -9.90 -32.59 -33.07
N ALA A 47 -9.15 -32.82 -34.13
CA ALA A 47 -7.72 -33.12 -34.08
C ALA A 47 -6.92 -31.95 -33.49
N GLU A 48 -7.21 -30.71 -33.92
CA GLU A 48 -6.61 -29.50 -33.39
C GLU A 48 -6.89 -29.34 -31.91
N ARG A 49 -8.12 -29.56 -31.46
CA ARG A 49 -8.48 -29.52 -30.01
C ARG A 49 -7.78 -30.59 -29.19
N GLN A 50 -7.51 -31.74 -29.78
CA GLN A 50 -6.83 -32.85 -29.13
C GLN A 50 -5.30 -32.65 -29.09
N GLN A 51 -4.72 -32.07 -30.14
CA GLN A 51 -3.28 -31.83 -30.28
C GLN A 51 -2.83 -30.52 -29.64
N ASN A 52 -3.68 -29.49 -29.69
CA ASN A 52 -3.35 -28.13 -29.20
C ASN A 52 -3.78 -27.96 -27.76
N ARG A 53 -2.82 -27.68 -26.90
CA ARG A 53 -3.06 -27.21 -25.52
C ARG A 53 -2.63 -25.77 -25.42
N THR A 54 -3.58 -24.90 -25.11
CA THR A 54 -3.26 -23.50 -24.75
C THR A 54 -3.06 -23.42 -23.26
N GLN A 55 -1.90 -22.97 -22.84
CA GLN A 55 -1.57 -22.70 -21.45
C GLN A 55 -1.34 -21.20 -21.29
N ASP A 56 -2.02 -20.60 -20.33
CA ASP A 56 -1.75 -19.21 -19.98
C ASP A 56 -0.40 -19.11 -19.27
N ALA A 57 0.46 -18.19 -19.73
CA ALA A 57 1.70 -17.82 -19.06
C ALA A 57 1.41 -16.58 -18.20
N PRO A 58 1.37 -16.71 -16.86
CA PRO A 58 1.02 -15.59 -16.00
C PRO A 58 2.07 -14.47 -16.10
N ALA A 59 1.59 -13.23 -16.18
CA ALA A 59 2.47 -12.07 -16.11
C ALA A 59 2.97 -11.84 -14.68
N LYS A 60 4.15 -11.26 -14.54
CA LYS A 60 4.61 -10.70 -13.26
C LYS A 60 3.87 -9.40 -12.99
N ARG A 61 3.36 -9.23 -11.78
CA ARG A 61 2.84 -7.93 -11.33
C ARG A 61 3.99 -6.93 -11.22
N GLY A 62 3.72 -5.68 -11.59
CA GLY A 62 4.65 -4.58 -11.40
C GLY A 62 4.98 -4.37 -9.93
N ASP A 63 6.14 -3.81 -9.66
CA ASP A 63 6.56 -3.52 -8.30
C ASP A 63 5.80 -2.31 -7.74
N ILE A 64 5.58 -2.32 -6.42
CA ILE A 64 5.11 -1.15 -5.68
C ILE A 64 6.30 -0.63 -4.89
N VAL A 65 6.66 0.63 -5.13
CA VAL A 65 7.78 1.28 -4.44
C VAL A 65 7.30 2.51 -3.67
N ASP A 66 8.04 2.87 -2.62
CA ASP A 66 7.83 4.11 -1.89
C ASP A 66 8.30 5.33 -2.70
N ARG A 67 8.13 6.53 -2.16
CA ARG A 67 8.56 7.80 -2.79
C ARG A 67 10.08 7.92 -3.01
N ARG A 68 10.89 7.06 -2.42
CA ARG A 68 12.35 6.99 -2.53
C ARG A 68 12.84 5.81 -3.36
N GLY A 69 11.91 4.98 -3.87
CA GLY A 69 12.22 3.80 -4.66
C GLY A 69 12.46 2.53 -3.85
N HIS A 70 12.19 2.53 -2.54
CA HIS A 70 12.26 1.31 -1.74
C HIS A 70 11.10 0.39 -2.10
N VAL A 71 11.38 -0.90 -2.25
CA VAL A 71 10.39 -1.89 -2.67
C VAL A 71 9.48 -2.26 -1.51
N LEU A 72 8.19 -1.93 -1.65
CA LEU A 72 7.14 -2.29 -0.68
C LEU A 72 6.43 -3.59 -1.05
N ALA A 73 6.29 -3.88 -2.35
CA ALA A 73 5.74 -5.14 -2.84
C ALA A 73 6.36 -5.50 -4.19
N THR A 74 6.74 -6.76 -4.36
CA THR A 74 7.34 -7.30 -5.60
C THR A 74 6.79 -8.66 -5.94
N SER A 75 7.07 -9.15 -7.15
CA SER A 75 6.69 -10.49 -7.60
C SER A 75 7.92 -11.38 -7.69
N VAL A 76 7.96 -12.43 -6.89
CA VAL A 76 9.02 -13.45 -6.91
C VAL A 76 8.60 -14.67 -7.70
N ASP A 77 9.56 -15.34 -8.33
CA ASP A 77 9.30 -16.58 -9.03
C ASP A 77 8.93 -17.68 -8.03
N ALA A 78 7.88 -18.44 -8.34
CA ALA A 78 7.40 -19.56 -7.56
C ALA A 78 7.02 -20.71 -8.47
N ASP A 79 7.02 -21.92 -7.93
CA ASP A 79 6.61 -23.12 -8.65
C ASP A 79 5.26 -23.59 -8.13
N THR A 80 4.41 -24.07 -9.04
CA THR A 80 3.17 -24.75 -8.71
C THR A 80 3.30 -26.21 -9.05
N ILE A 81 3.08 -27.08 -8.08
CA ILE A 81 3.12 -28.53 -8.24
C ILE A 81 1.70 -28.97 -8.59
N TYR A 82 1.57 -29.70 -9.69
CA TYR A 82 0.32 -30.32 -10.11
C TYR A 82 0.48 -31.81 -10.31
N ALA A 83 -0.63 -32.52 -10.31
CA ALA A 83 -0.70 -33.94 -10.63
C ALA A 83 -1.64 -34.17 -11.82
N VAL A 84 -1.40 -35.25 -12.54
CA VAL A 84 -2.31 -35.85 -13.51
C VAL A 84 -2.87 -37.12 -12.85
N PRO A 85 -3.99 -37.06 -12.13
CA PRO A 85 -4.48 -38.19 -11.34
C PRO A 85 -4.71 -39.47 -12.12
N SER A 86 -5.05 -39.38 -13.42
CA SER A 86 -5.21 -40.54 -14.29
C SER A 86 -3.90 -41.27 -14.64
N GLU A 87 -2.73 -40.69 -14.35
CA GLU A 87 -1.40 -41.26 -14.60
C GLU A 87 -0.76 -41.81 -13.29
N LEU A 88 -1.42 -41.61 -12.13
CA LEU A 88 -0.92 -42.08 -10.84
C LEU A 88 -1.31 -43.57 -10.63
N SER A 89 -0.32 -44.41 -10.43
CA SER A 89 -0.54 -45.84 -10.11
C SER A 89 -1.06 -46.05 -8.68
N ASP A 90 -0.50 -45.33 -7.69
CA ASP A 90 -0.92 -45.34 -6.29
C ASP A 90 -0.97 -43.91 -5.72
N PRO A 91 -2.15 -43.26 -5.74
CA PRO A 91 -2.33 -41.93 -5.19
C PRO A 91 -1.97 -41.81 -3.70
N ALA A 92 -2.12 -42.88 -2.90
CA ALA A 92 -1.85 -42.86 -1.48
C ALA A 92 -0.34 -42.80 -1.19
N ASP A 93 0.46 -43.59 -1.90
CA ASP A 93 1.92 -43.58 -1.82
C ASP A 93 2.47 -42.24 -2.29
N VAL A 94 1.97 -41.71 -3.42
CA VAL A 94 2.35 -40.42 -3.94
C VAL A 94 2.07 -39.30 -2.94
N VAL A 95 0.90 -39.26 -2.30
CA VAL A 95 0.57 -38.28 -1.25
C VAL A 95 1.51 -38.40 -0.06
N ASN A 96 1.87 -39.61 0.36
CA ASN A 96 2.82 -39.81 1.46
C ASN A 96 4.20 -39.23 1.13
N LYS A 97 4.73 -39.52 -0.06
CA LYS A 97 6.01 -38.99 -0.54
C LYS A 97 6.00 -37.47 -0.67
N LEU A 98 4.92 -36.91 -1.24
CA LEU A 98 4.74 -35.44 -1.34
C LEU A 98 4.73 -34.78 0.03
N CYS A 99 3.94 -35.31 0.98
CA CYS A 99 3.89 -34.78 2.33
C CYS A 99 5.23 -34.86 3.08
N ALA A 100 6.01 -35.90 2.85
CA ALA A 100 7.37 -36.01 3.38
C ALA A 100 8.31 -34.93 2.81
N ALA A 101 8.22 -34.66 1.49
CA ALA A 101 9.02 -33.62 0.83
C ALA A 101 8.62 -32.20 1.28
N PHE A 102 7.36 -31.97 1.58
CA PHE A 102 6.86 -30.65 2.08
C PHE A 102 7.35 -30.34 3.50
N ARG A 103 7.52 -31.34 4.36
CA ARG A 103 7.92 -31.24 5.79
C ARG A 103 6.88 -30.58 6.71
N ASP A 104 5.94 -29.79 6.18
CA ASP A 104 4.92 -29.03 6.88
C ASP A 104 3.49 -29.49 6.56
N CYS A 105 3.33 -30.68 5.97
CA CYS A 105 2.04 -31.23 5.55
C CYS A 105 1.17 -31.60 6.76
N THR A 106 0.03 -30.91 6.89
CA THR A 106 -0.93 -31.20 7.95
C THR A 106 -1.78 -32.44 7.63
N LYS A 107 -2.36 -33.08 8.66
CA LYS A 107 -3.30 -34.22 8.47
C LYS A 107 -4.47 -33.85 7.55
N LYS A 108 -5.01 -32.63 7.72
CA LYS A 108 -6.11 -32.09 6.89
C LYS A 108 -5.68 -31.91 5.42
N GLU A 109 -4.50 -31.39 5.19
CA GLU A 109 -3.95 -31.22 3.84
C GLU A 109 -3.71 -32.58 3.18
N LYS A 110 -3.11 -33.52 3.89
CA LYS A 110 -2.89 -34.91 3.42
C LYS A 110 -4.19 -35.56 2.97
N GLN A 111 -5.24 -35.48 3.79
CA GLN A 111 -6.57 -36.02 3.45
C GLN A 111 -7.17 -35.32 2.22
N SER A 112 -7.10 -34.00 2.16
CA SER A 112 -7.58 -33.22 1.00
C SER A 112 -6.82 -33.53 -0.29
N LEU A 113 -5.51 -33.77 -0.21
CA LEU A 113 -4.69 -34.21 -1.34
C LEU A 113 -5.12 -35.59 -1.81
N LEU A 114 -5.30 -36.55 -0.89
CA LEU A 114 -5.76 -37.89 -1.21
C LEU A 114 -7.12 -37.90 -1.91
N GLU A 115 -8.08 -37.14 -1.40
CA GLU A 115 -9.41 -36.99 -2.03
C GLU A 115 -9.32 -36.39 -3.43
N ARG A 116 -8.44 -35.39 -3.65
CA ARG A 116 -8.25 -34.78 -4.97
C ARG A 116 -7.57 -35.69 -5.97
N LEU A 117 -6.56 -36.44 -5.55
CA LEU A 117 -5.77 -37.30 -6.42
C LEU A 117 -6.44 -38.65 -6.71
N ASN A 118 -7.40 -39.09 -5.88
CA ASN A 118 -8.23 -40.27 -6.17
C ASN A 118 -9.31 -40.02 -7.23
N ARG A 119 -9.57 -38.76 -7.61
CA ARG A 119 -10.55 -38.45 -8.66
C ARG A 119 -9.91 -38.64 -10.02
N GLN A 120 -10.57 -39.42 -10.93
CA GLN A 120 -10.14 -39.62 -12.32
C GLN A 120 -10.20 -38.30 -13.12
N ARG A 121 -9.19 -37.45 -12.95
CA ARG A 121 -9.05 -36.16 -13.63
C ARG A 121 -7.72 -36.05 -14.35
N GLN A 122 -7.69 -35.20 -15.37
CA GLN A 122 -6.46 -34.93 -16.16
C GLN A 122 -5.57 -33.86 -15.49
N PHE A 123 -6.03 -33.19 -14.46
CA PHE A 123 -5.29 -32.14 -13.76
C PHE A 123 -5.83 -31.92 -12.35
N ALA A 124 -4.90 -31.83 -11.39
CA ALA A 124 -5.20 -31.43 -10.02
C ALA A 124 -4.01 -30.64 -9.44
N TYR A 125 -4.28 -29.48 -8.85
CA TYR A 125 -3.24 -28.78 -8.09
C TYR A 125 -2.87 -29.60 -6.85
N VAL A 126 -1.58 -29.83 -6.65
CA VAL A 126 -1.03 -30.40 -5.41
C VAL A 126 -0.78 -29.26 -4.42
N ARG A 127 0.15 -28.38 -4.73
CA ARG A 127 0.42 -27.18 -3.95
C ARG A 127 0.86 -26.06 -4.89
N ARG A 128 0.26 -24.87 -4.74
CA ARG A 128 0.57 -23.71 -5.56
C ARG A 128 1.57 -22.77 -4.89
N GLN A 129 2.32 -22.05 -5.71
CA GLN A 129 3.24 -20.98 -5.29
C GLN A 129 4.22 -21.42 -4.20
N VAL A 130 4.78 -22.60 -4.34
CA VAL A 130 5.81 -23.13 -3.44
C VAL A 130 7.16 -22.46 -3.69
N ALA A 131 7.98 -22.40 -2.66
CA ALA A 131 9.35 -21.95 -2.79
C ALA A 131 10.18 -22.92 -3.66
N ARG A 132 11.20 -22.42 -4.33
CA ARG A 132 12.01 -23.18 -5.28
C ARG A 132 12.66 -24.43 -4.66
N ASP A 133 13.09 -24.35 -3.41
CA ASP A 133 13.68 -25.48 -2.66
C ASP A 133 12.66 -26.59 -2.41
N VAL A 134 11.39 -26.24 -2.16
CA VAL A 134 10.30 -27.22 -2.01
C VAL A 134 10.01 -27.91 -3.34
N ALA A 135 9.92 -27.11 -4.42
CA ALA A 135 9.71 -27.66 -5.76
C ALA A 135 10.83 -28.61 -6.17
N GLN A 136 12.09 -28.27 -5.87
CA GLN A 136 13.25 -29.10 -6.16
C GLN A 136 13.19 -30.42 -5.38
N ARG A 137 12.90 -30.40 -4.09
CA ARG A 137 12.75 -31.65 -3.29
C ARG A 137 11.68 -32.59 -3.85
N VAL A 138 10.58 -32.04 -4.36
CA VAL A 138 9.54 -32.85 -5.02
C VAL A 138 10.00 -33.35 -6.39
N ALA A 139 10.72 -32.54 -7.16
CA ALA A 139 11.27 -32.94 -8.46
C ALA A 139 12.26 -34.10 -8.34
N ASP A 140 13.10 -34.07 -7.28
CA ASP A 140 14.09 -35.14 -7.01
C ASP A 140 13.43 -36.50 -6.70
N LEU A 141 12.14 -36.53 -6.37
CA LEU A 141 11.40 -37.79 -6.15
C LEU A 141 11.04 -38.51 -7.47
N ASN A 142 11.16 -37.85 -8.62
CA ASN A 142 10.84 -38.35 -9.95
C ASN A 142 9.51 -39.14 -10.04
N LEU A 143 8.44 -38.54 -9.45
CA LEU A 143 7.12 -39.16 -9.38
C LEU A 143 6.42 -39.04 -10.73
N GLU A 144 5.96 -40.18 -11.26
CA GLU A 144 5.16 -40.24 -12.50
C GLU A 144 3.83 -39.48 -12.27
N GLY A 145 3.37 -38.74 -13.28
CA GLY A 145 2.14 -37.94 -13.19
C GLY A 145 2.22 -36.66 -12.33
N ILE A 146 3.40 -36.29 -11.80
CA ILE A 146 3.64 -35.03 -11.12
C ILE A 146 4.38 -34.07 -12.06
N GLY A 147 3.90 -32.83 -12.14
CA GLY A 147 4.50 -31.80 -12.97
C GLY A 147 4.60 -30.44 -12.27
N PHE A 148 5.31 -29.51 -12.90
CA PHE A 148 5.60 -28.19 -12.35
C PHE A 148 5.18 -27.11 -13.35
N LEU A 149 4.53 -26.06 -12.83
CA LEU A 149 4.20 -24.86 -13.57
C LEU A 149 4.94 -23.68 -12.94
N LYS A 150 5.52 -22.82 -13.76
CA LYS A 150 6.09 -21.57 -13.29
C LYS A 150 4.98 -20.57 -13.04
N GLU A 151 4.92 -20.05 -11.84
CA GLU A 151 4.02 -18.97 -11.44
C GLU A 151 4.83 -17.82 -10.80
N SER A 152 4.18 -16.71 -10.55
CA SER A 152 4.74 -15.65 -9.71
C SER A 152 3.94 -15.55 -8.40
N LYS A 153 4.64 -15.28 -7.31
CA LYS A 153 4.04 -15.03 -6.00
C LYS A 153 4.29 -13.59 -5.60
N ARG A 154 3.24 -12.89 -5.16
CA ARG A 154 3.39 -11.57 -4.59
C ARG A 154 4.07 -11.67 -3.24
N PHE A 155 5.05 -10.80 -3.00
CA PHE A 155 5.86 -10.78 -1.80
C PHE A 155 6.00 -9.35 -1.26
N TYR A 156 5.79 -9.19 0.04
CA TYR A 156 5.87 -7.94 0.77
C TYR A 156 7.05 -8.04 1.74
N PRO A 157 8.22 -7.44 1.38
CA PRO A 157 9.46 -7.60 2.15
C PRO A 157 9.33 -7.13 3.60
N ASN A 158 8.60 -6.04 3.81
CA ASN A 158 8.44 -5.39 5.10
C ASN A 158 7.23 -5.90 5.89
N ARG A 159 6.63 -7.03 5.48
CA ARG A 159 5.52 -7.71 6.14
C ARG A 159 4.35 -6.77 6.44
N GLU A 160 4.15 -6.40 7.72
CA GLU A 160 3.02 -5.61 8.21
C GLU A 160 3.08 -4.15 7.78
N LEU A 161 4.25 -3.64 7.36
CA LEU A 161 4.47 -2.23 7.06
C LEU A 161 3.58 -1.76 5.89
N GLY A 162 2.73 -0.78 6.14
CA GLY A 162 1.79 -0.22 5.16
C GLY A 162 0.73 -1.21 4.67
N ALA A 163 0.53 -2.34 5.36
CA ALA A 163 -0.32 -3.44 4.92
C ALA A 163 -1.73 -3.01 4.50
N HIS A 164 -2.37 -2.15 5.27
CA HIS A 164 -3.74 -1.68 4.98
C HIS A 164 -3.82 -0.79 3.74
N MET A 165 -2.75 -0.06 3.45
CA MET A 165 -2.69 0.77 2.25
C MET A 165 -2.31 -0.08 1.04
N LEU A 166 -1.26 -0.91 1.15
CA LEU A 166 -0.84 -1.80 0.07
C LEU A 166 -1.95 -2.78 -0.29
N GLY A 167 -2.57 -3.39 0.71
CA GLY A 167 -3.51 -4.48 0.52
C GLY A 167 -2.81 -5.82 0.32
N TRP A 168 -3.48 -6.75 -0.34
CA TRP A 168 -2.96 -8.10 -0.57
C TRP A 168 -3.45 -8.67 -1.90
N VAL A 169 -2.77 -9.70 -2.38
CA VAL A 169 -3.04 -10.38 -3.63
C VAL A 169 -3.46 -11.82 -3.38
N GLY A 170 -4.49 -12.27 -4.10
CA GLY A 170 -4.95 -13.66 -4.06
C GLY A 170 -4.01 -14.61 -4.79
N ILE A 171 -4.26 -15.92 -4.62
CA ILE A 171 -3.45 -16.97 -5.24
C ILE A 171 -3.47 -16.93 -6.79
N ASP A 172 -4.53 -16.35 -7.36
CA ASP A 172 -4.67 -16.19 -8.82
C ASP A 172 -4.08 -14.87 -9.34
N ASN A 173 -3.21 -14.25 -8.55
CA ASN A 173 -2.50 -13.00 -8.87
C ASN A 173 -3.46 -11.82 -9.12
N VAL A 174 -4.61 -11.80 -8.42
CA VAL A 174 -5.60 -10.72 -8.44
C VAL A 174 -5.49 -9.92 -7.15
N GLY A 175 -5.47 -8.60 -7.23
CA GLY A 175 -5.51 -7.71 -6.07
C GLY A 175 -6.86 -7.84 -5.35
N LEU A 176 -6.84 -8.11 -4.05
CA LEU A 176 -8.04 -8.32 -3.24
C LEU A 176 -8.33 -7.20 -2.26
N GLY A 177 -7.36 -6.35 -1.97
CA GLY A 177 -7.52 -5.22 -1.06
C GLY A 177 -6.53 -4.10 -1.33
N GLY A 178 -6.76 -2.94 -0.74
CA GLY A 178 -5.88 -1.77 -0.83
C GLY A 178 -5.52 -1.35 -2.24
N LEU A 179 -4.35 -0.74 -2.41
CA LEU A 179 -3.85 -0.27 -3.71
C LEU A 179 -3.60 -1.42 -4.71
N GLU A 180 -3.29 -2.64 -4.23
CA GLU A 180 -3.20 -3.82 -5.08
C GLU A 180 -4.51 -4.11 -5.83
N SER A 181 -5.67 -3.85 -5.19
CA SER A 181 -6.97 -3.99 -5.82
C SER A 181 -7.34 -2.77 -6.66
N THR A 182 -7.07 -1.56 -6.14
CA THR A 182 -7.42 -0.30 -6.83
C THR A 182 -6.72 -0.18 -8.17
N TYR A 183 -5.43 -0.52 -8.21
CA TYR A 183 -4.58 -0.45 -9.41
C TYR A 183 -4.31 -1.81 -10.05
N ASP A 184 -5.17 -2.82 -9.80
CA ASP A 184 -4.97 -4.18 -10.34
C ASP A 184 -4.81 -4.19 -11.85
N ALA A 185 -5.58 -3.38 -12.56
CA ALA A 185 -5.53 -3.30 -14.03
C ALA A 185 -4.17 -2.83 -14.57
N ASP A 186 -3.50 -1.91 -13.86
CA ASP A 186 -2.17 -1.41 -14.25
C ASP A 186 -1.06 -2.37 -13.77
N ILE A 187 -1.16 -2.86 -12.53
CA ILE A 187 -0.10 -3.63 -11.85
C ILE A 187 -0.07 -5.09 -12.31
N ARG A 188 -1.21 -5.70 -12.63
CA ARG A 188 -1.34 -7.14 -12.89
C ARG A 188 -0.59 -7.62 -14.14
N GLY A 189 -0.46 -6.76 -15.15
CA GLY A 189 0.10 -7.12 -16.44
C GLY A 189 -0.86 -7.92 -17.32
N LYS A 190 -0.37 -8.37 -18.46
CA LYS A 190 -1.14 -9.16 -19.44
C LYS A 190 -0.52 -10.54 -19.59
N SER A 191 -1.28 -11.58 -19.26
CA SER A 191 -0.84 -12.97 -19.43
C SER A 191 -0.49 -13.27 -20.89
N GLY A 192 0.60 -13.98 -21.07
CA GLY A 192 0.97 -14.59 -22.32
C GLY A 192 0.17 -15.87 -22.59
N ARG A 193 0.37 -16.46 -23.74
CA ARG A 193 -0.20 -17.76 -24.11
C ARG A 193 0.87 -18.64 -24.70
N VAL A 194 0.95 -19.86 -24.22
CA VAL A 194 1.80 -20.91 -24.77
C VAL A 194 0.90 -21.92 -25.46
N LEU A 195 0.97 -22.01 -26.78
CA LEU A 195 0.33 -23.03 -27.54
C LEU A 195 1.32 -24.21 -27.63
N ILE A 196 0.98 -25.29 -27.00
CA ILE A 196 1.76 -26.54 -27.02
C ILE A 196 1.07 -27.51 -27.95
N GLN A 197 1.76 -27.93 -28.99
CA GLN A 197 1.29 -28.98 -29.92
C GLN A 197 1.95 -30.30 -29.54
N THR A 198 1.14 -31.31 -29.31
CA THR A 198 1.59 -32.66 -28.91
C THR A 198 1.17 -33.71 -29.91
N ASP A 199 2.02 -34.72 -30.10
CA ASP A 199 1.68 -35.93 -30.89
C ASP A 199 0.72 -36.86 -30.12
N ALA A 200 0.31 -37.95 -30.74
CA ALA A 200 -0.56 -38.97 -30.15
C ALA A 200 0.04 -39.62 -28.88
N ARG A 201 1.37 -39.55 -28.69
CA ARG A 201 2.11 -40.01 -27.52
C ARG A 201 2.36 -38.86 -26.51
N ARG A 202 1.69 -37.70 -26.71
CA ARG A 202 1.83 -36.49 -25.89
C ARG A 202 3.24 -35.87 -25.89
N ARG A 203 4.09 -36.17 -26.88
CA ARG A 203 5.39 -35.53 -27.04
C ARG A 203 5.20 -34.17 -27.71
N VAL A 204 5.78 -33.14 -27.13
CA VAL A 204 5.74 -31.76 -27.66
C VAL A 204 6.58 -31.72 -28.95
N PHE A 205 5.97 -31.36 -30.08
CA PHE A 205 6.67 -31.17 -31.34
C PHE A 205 6.67 -29.74 -31.84
N ASN A 206 5.77 -28.90 -31.31
CA ASN A 206 5.75 -27.47 -31.62
C ASN A 206 5.29 -26.66 -30.39
N ARG A 207 5.90 -25.50 -30.18
CA ARG A 207 5.58 -24.57 -29.11
C ARG A 207 5.58 -23.16 -29.67
N VAL A 208 4.42 -22.51 -29.67
CA VAL A 208 4.28 -21.10 -30.03
C VAL A 208 3.99 -20.34 -28.75
N GLU A 209 4.84 -19.38 -28.41
CA GLU A 209 4.74 -18.61 -27.19
C GLU A 209 4.44 -17.15 -27.52
N ARG A 210 3.37 -16.63 -26.95
CA ARG A 210 3.15 -15.19 -26.83
C ARG A 210 3.62 -14.79 -25.43
N ALA A 211 4.72 -14.08 -25.34
CA ALA A 211 5.31 -13.67 -24.08
C ALA A 211 4.32 -12.86 -23.23
N PRO A 212 4.26 -13.08 -21.92
CA PRO A 212 3.50 -12.23 -21.02
C PRO A 212 4.12 -10.82 -20.97
N THR A 213 3.27 -9.80 -20.82
CA THR A 213 3.72 -8.44 -20.58
C THR A 213 3.62 -8.16 -19.08
N ALA A 214 4.73 -7.82 -18.44
CA ALA A 214 4.76 -7.47 -17.03
C ALA A 214 3.85 -6.27 -16.75
N GLY A 215 3.29 -6.22 -15.55
CA GLY A 215 2.50 -5.08 -15.10
C GLY A 215 3.34 -3.83 -14.88
N SER A 216 2.68 -2.70 -14.89
CA SER A 216 3.29 -1.41 -14.58
C SER A 216 3.71 -1.34 -13.12
N SER A 217 4.91 -0.86 -12.84
CA SER A 217 5.31 -0.54 -11.47
C SER A 217 4.67 0.79 -11.05
N VAL A 218 4.37 0.91 -9.76
CA VAL A 218 3.77 2.11 -9.19
C VAL A 218 4.64 2.69 -8.09
N GLU A 219 4.76 4.01 -8.07
CA GLU A 219 5.46 4.77 -7.04
C GLU A 219 4.42 5.43 -6.14
N LEU A 220 4.45 5.11 -4.85
CA LEU A 220 3.54 5.65 -3.86
C LEU A 220 4.07 6.96 -3.27
N THR A 221 3.16 7.71 -2.65
CA THR A 221 3.51 8.91 -1.87
C THR A 221 4.08 8.58 -0.50
N ILE A 222 3.87 7.34 -0.03
CA ILE A 222 4.40 6.85 1.25
C ILE A 222 5.91 7.01 1.28
N ASP A 223 6.40 7.39 2.45
CA ASP A 223 7.79 7.28 2.85
C ASP A 223 7.91 6.10 3.84
N GLU A 224 8.66 5.08 3.49
CA GLU A 224 8.80 3.86 4.28
C GLU A 224 9.18 4.15 5.74
N TYR A 225 10.08 5.12 5.97
CA TYR A 225 10.53 5.46 7.31
C TYR A 225 9.45 6.21 8.10
N LEU A 226 8.71 7.14 7.47
CA LEU A 226 7.58 7.82 8.12
C LEU A 226 6.45 6.84 8.44
N GLN A 227 6.20 5.87 7.56
CA GLN A 227 5.23 4.81 7.81
C GLN A 227 5.64 3.98 9.04
N HIS A 228 6.92 3.58 9.10
CA HIS A 228 7.43 2.84 10.26
C HIS A 228 7.33 3.63 11.57
N ILE A 229 7.66 4.93 11.55
CA ILE A 229 7.48 5.79 12.73
C ILE A 229 6.01 5.82 13.15
N ALA A 230 5.09 6.06 12.21
CA ALA A 230 3.67 6.17 12.50
C ALA A 230 3.12 4.86 13.10
N GLU A 231 3.46 3.71 12.54
CA GLU A 231 3.03 2.41 13.04
C GLU A 231 3.61 2.10 14.43
N ARG A 232 4.92 2.31 14.61
CA ARG A 232 5.58 2.07 15.90
C ARG A 232 4.97 2.89 17.03
N GLU A 233 4.79 4.20 16.81
CA GLU A 233 4.29 5.09 17.85
C GLU A 233 2.78 4.89 18.09
N LEU A 234 2.02 4.56 17.03
CA LEU A 234 0.61 4.21 17.18
C LEU A 234 0.45 2.92 17.98
N HIS A 235 1.18 1.86 17.62
CA HIS A 235 1.18 0.59 18.34
C HIS A 235 1.53 0.79 19.82
N ALA A 236 2.63 1.49 20.10
CA ALA A 236 3.04 1.79 21.46
C ALA A 236 1.93 2.54 22.23
N GLY A 237 1.28 3.52 21.58
CA GLY A 237 0.19 4.28 22.16
C GLY A 237 -1.07 3.45 22.40
N VAL A 238 -1.44 2.55 21.50
CA VAL A 238 -2.58 1.63 21.65
C VAL A 238 -2.35 0.67 22.81
N VAL A 239 -1.14 0.09 22.90
CA VAL A 239 -0.76 -0.82 23.99
C VAL A 239 -0.73 -0.09 25.34
N GLU A 240 -0.07 1.07 25.42
CA GLU A 240 0.03 1.89 26.64
C GLU A 240 -1.36 2.24 27.19
N ASN A 241 -2.27 2.62 26.28
CA ASN A 241 -3.61 3.04 26.68
C ASN A 241 -4.65 1.90 26.66
N ARG A 242 -4.23 0.64 26.47
CA ARG A 242 -5.10 -0.57 26.42
C ARG A 242 -6.31 -0.31 25.52
N ALA A 243 -6.08 0.30 24.37
CA ALA A 243 -7.12 0.68 23.43
C ALA A 243 -7.54 -0.49 22.54
N ALA A 244 -8.75 -0.43 22.02
CA ALA A 244 -9.26 -1.44 21.07
C ALA A 244 -8.59 -1.36 19.68
N GLY A 245 -7.99 -0.21 19.38
CA GLY A 245 -7.29 0.04 18.14
C GLY A 245 -7.05 1.52 17.91
N GLY A 246 -6.59 1.87 16.71
CA GLY A 246 -6.36 3.25 16.35
C GLY A 246 -5.90 3.44 14.92
N SER A 247 -5.76 4.72 14.53
CA SER A 247 -5.23 5.13 13.23
C SER A 247 -4.37 6.39 13.38
N ALA A 248 -3.31 6.47 12.56
CA ALA A 248 -2.51 7.69 12.42
C ALA A 248 -2.24 7.95 10.93
N ILE A 249 -2.49 9.17 10.47
CA ILE A 249 -2.25 9.56 9.08
C ILE A 249 -1.36 10.79 9.05
N ILE A 250 -0.34 10.76 8.21
CA ILE A 250 0.56 11.87 7.93
C ILE A 250 0.33 12.31 6.49
N LEU A 251 -0.01 13.57 6.29
CA LEU A 251 -0.30 14.17 4.99
C LEU A 251 0.61 15.38 4.77
N ASN A 252 1.10 15.55 3.55
CA ASN A 252 1.69 16.82 3.13
C ASN A 252 0.55 17.79 2.74
N PRO A 253 0.32 18.88 3.46
CA PRO A 253 -0.84 19.74 3.22
C PRO A 253 -0.80 20.49 1.88
N VAL A 254 0.39 20.69 1.31
CA VAL A 254 0.59 21.44 0.05
C VAL A 254 0.40 20.55 -1.17
N THR A 255 0.78 19.27 -1.08
CA THR A 255 0.76 18.34 -2.23
C THR A 255 -0.37 17.31 -2.15
N GLY A 256 -1.05 17.17 -1.01
CA GLY A 256 -2.04 16.12 -0.77
C GLY A 256 -1.43 14.72 -0.66
N GLU A 257 -0.10 14.58 -0.66
CA GLU A 257 0.58 13.29 -0.56
C GLU A 257 0.38 12.68 0.83
N ILE A 258 -0.19 11.47 0.88
CA ILE A 258 -0.24 10.67 2.09
C ILE A 258 1.14 10.06 2.30
N LEU A 259 1.86 10.55 3.32
CA LEU A 259 3.23 10.14 3.61
C LEU A 259 3.28 8.88 4.48
N ALA A 260 2.25 8.68 5.30
CA ALA A 260 2.04 7.47 6.09
C ALA A 260 0.55 7.30 6.44
N LEU A 261 0.10 6.06 6.52
CA LEU A 261 -1.23 5.66 6.99
C LEU A 261 -1.08 4.38 7.83
N ALA A 262 -1.08 4.54 9.14
CA ALA A 262 -0.95 3.48 10.11
C ALA A 262 -2.31 3.12 10.71
N ASN A 263 -2.54 1.82 10.93
CA ASN A 263 -3.71 1.29 11.63
C ASN A 263 -3.28 0.23 12.63
N GLU A 264 -4.01 0.12 13.73
CA GLU A 264 -3.84 -0.91 14.75
C GLU A 264 -5.21 -1.50 15.09
N PRO A 265 -5.39 -2.83 15.14
CA PRO A 265 -4.41 -3.88 14.84
C PRO A 265 -3.98 -3.90 13.38
N THR A 266 -2.82 -4.51 13.12
CA THR A 266 -2.26 -4.70 11.78
C THR A 266 -2.20 -6.17 11.39
N PHE A 267 -1.84 -6.48 10.15
CA PHE A 267 -1.74 -7.85 9.63
C PHE A 267 -0.58 -7.99 8.63
N ASN A 268 -0.15 -9.24 8.39
CA ASN A 268 0.88 -9.54 7.40
C ASN A 268 0.24 -9.89 6.04
N PRO A 269 0.42 -9.08 4.98
CA PRO A 269 -0.14 -9.37 3.65
C PRO A 269 0.35 -10.68 3.04
N ASN A 270 1.56 -11.16 3.43
CA ASN A 270 2.07 -12.46 2.97
C ASN A 270 1.26 -13.64 3.55
N ALA A 271 0.58 -13.43 4.69
CA ALA A 271 -0.22 -14.41 5.41
C ALA A 271 -1.66 -13.91 5.64
N TYR A 272 -2.21 -13.15 4.71
CA TYR A 272 -3.51 -12.46 4.85
C TYR A 272 -4.69 -13.39 5.21
N ARG A 273 -4.57 -14.70 4.92
CA ARG A 273 -5.60 -15.70 5.24
C ARG A 273 -5.69 -16.03 6.72
N ASP A 274 -4.61 -15.80 7.46
CA ASP A 274 -4.52 -16.06 8.89
C ASP A 274 -5.05 -14.87 9.71
N ALA A 275 -5.18 -13.70 9.06
CA ALA A 275 -5.69 -12.48 9.67
C ALA A 275 -7.22 -12.44 9.68
N GLU A 276 -7.79 -11.90 10.74
CA GLU A 276 -9.22 -11.64 10.86
C GLU A 276 -9.66 -10.45 9.98
N ASP A 277 -10.94 -10.36 9.65
CA ASP A 277 -11.50 -9.27 8.84
C ASP A 277 -11.28 -7.90 9.51
N ASN A 278 -11.36 -7.87 10.84
CA ASN A 278 -11.12 -6.67 11.63
C ASN A 278 -9.67 -6.18 11.58
N GLU A 279 -8.70 -7.10 11.46
CA GLU A 279 -7.27 -6.77 11.33
C GLU A 279 -6.94 -6.25 9.93
N ARG A 280 -7.64 -6.75 8.89
CA ARG A 280 -7.45 -6.32 7.49
C ARG A 280 -8.15 -5.01 7.16
N ARG A 281 -8.99 -4.51 8.05
CA ARG A 281 -9.77 -3.29 7.83
C ARG A 281 -8.91 -2.04 7.89
N ASN A 282 -8.94 -1.23 6.83
CA ASN A 282 -8.26 0.07 6.81
C ASN A 282 -9.07 1.10 7.60
N ARG A 283 -8.85 1.14 8.92
CA ARG A 283 -9.58 1.98 9.86
C ARG A 283 -9.50 3.47 9.52
N GLY A 284 -8.34 3.92 9.02
CA GLY A 284 -8.11 5.32 8.67
C GLY A 284 -9.07 5.89 7.62
N VAL A 285 -9.64 5.00 6.77
CA VAL A 285 -10.55 5.38 5.67
C VAL A 285 -11.94 4.73 5.76
N GLN A 286 -12.09 3.65 6.53
CA GLN A 286 -13.33 2.89 6.59
C GLN A 286 -14.12 3.09 7.89
N ASP A 287 -13.42 3.31 9.01
CA ASP A 287 -14.08 3.55 10.29
C ASP A 287 -14.58 4.99 10.36
N ILE A 288 -15.84 5.11 10.73
CA ILE A 288 -16.44 6.41 11.01
C ILE A 288 -16.59 6.60 12.53
N TYR A 289 -16.29 7.78 12.97
CA TYR A 289 -16.49 8.20 14.35
C TYR A 289 -17.03 9.62 14.41
N GLU A 290 -17.65 9.99 15.50
CA GLU A 290 -18.02 11.38 15.74
C GLU A 290 -16.76 12.17 16.12
N PRO A 291 -16.40 13.25 15.38
CA PRO A 291 -15.13 13.95 15.60
C PRO A 291 -15.05 14.70 16.95
N GLY A 292 -16.21 14.92 17.58
CA GLY A 292 -16.28 15.69 18.79
C GLY A 292 -15.62 17.07 18.62
N SER A 293 -14.85 17.49 19.59
CA SER A 293 -14.25 18.82 19.60
C SER A 293 -13.28 19.15 18.46
N THR A 294 -12.83 18.19 17.65
CA THR A 294 -12.01 18.50 16.45
C THR A 294 -12.86 19.18 15.37
N ALA A 295 -14.16 18.89 15.27
CA ALA A 295 -15.07 19.59 14.37
C ALA A 295 -15.26 21.08 14.67
N LYS A 296 -14.91 21.54 15.90
CA LYS A 296 -14.98 22.97 16.24
C LYS A 296 -14.07 23.83 15.36
N ILE A 297 -13.09 23.24 14.66
CA ILE A 297 -12.29 23.92 13.62
C ILE A 297 -13.23 24.40 12.50
N VAL A 298 -14.17 23.54 12.04
CA VAL A 298 -15.14 23.88 10.98
C VAL A 298 -16.12 24.94 11.49
N THR A 299 -16.61 24.81 12.73
CA THR A 299 -17.53 25.77 13.34
C THR A 299 -16.87 27.15 13.50
N ALA A 300 -15.62 27.19 13.95
CA ALA A 300 -14.86 28.42 14.10
C ALA A 300 -14.55 29.07 12.75
N SER A 301 -14.15 28.26 11.75
CA SER A 301 -13.87 28.77 10.41
C SER A 301 -15.10 29.42 9.77
N ALA A 302 -16.26 28.79 9.89
CA ALA A 302 -17.52 29.36 9.41
C ALA A 302 -17.82 30.71 10.09
N ALA A 303 -17.66 30.79 11.40
CA ALA A 303 -17.93 32.02 12.15
C ALA A 303 -16.95 33.17 11.82
N ILE A 304 -15.67 32.86 11.62
CA ILE A 304 -14.64 33.83 11.22
C ILE A 304 -14.86 34.32 9.79
N GLN A 305 -15.00 33.35 8.84
CA GLN A 305 -15.16 33.65 7.41
C GLN A 305 -16.41 34.46 7.10
N GLU A 306 -17.50 34.22 7.84
CA GLU A 306 -18.78 34.92 7.70
C GLU A 306 -18.86 36.17 8.61
N HIS A 307 -17.78 36.54 9.30
CA HIS A 307 -17.70 37.68 10.23
C HIS A 307 -18.82 37.71 11.27
N VAL A 308 -19.29 36.54 11.74
CA VAL A 308 -20.39 36.41 12.69
C VAL A 308 -19.99 36.86 14.08
N PHE A 309 -18.71 36.68 14.41
CA PHE A 309 -18.11 37.12 15.68
C PHE A 309 -16.76 37.80 15.46
N ARG A 310 -16.45 38.79 16.27
CA ARG A 310 -15.07 39.27 16.43
C ARG A 310 -14.31 38.27 17.33
N LEU A 311 -12.99 38.21 17.21
CA LEU A 311 -12.15 37.27 17.97
C LEU A 311 -12.17 37.53 19.49
N ASP A 312 -12.39 38.79 19.87
CA ASP A 312 -12.50 39.26 21.23
C ASP A 312 -13.96 39.25 21.76
N ALA A 313 -14.93 38.94 20.92
CA ALA A 313 -16.34 38.94 21.32
C ALA A 313 -16.58 38.01 22.53
N LEU A 314 -17.27 38.51 23.52
CA LEU A 314 -17.58 37.77 24.72
C LEU A 314 -18.81 36.89 24.54
N ILE A 315 -18.66 35.63 24.90
CA ILE A 315 -19.69 34.58 24.81
C ILE A 315 -19.94 34.08 26.24
N ASP A 316 -21.12 34.32 26.74
CA ASP A 316 -21.56 33.82 28.04
C ASP A 316 -21.87 32.33 27.94
N THR A 317 -21.15 31.48 28.69
CA THR A 317 -21.35 30.02 28.73
C THR A 317 -22.08 29.57 29.99
N ASN A 318 -22.53 30.52 30.87
CA ASN A 318 -23.32 30.21 32.04
C ASN A 318 -24.67 29.57 31.65
N PRO A 319 -25.19 28.65 32.44
CA PRO A 319 -24.62 28.06 33.68
C PRO A 319 -23.79 26.79 33.41
N GLY A 320 -23.18 26.64 32.23
CA GLY A 320 -22.38 25.46 31.85
C GLY A 320 -23.23 24.33 31.27
N TYR A 321 -24.48 24.56 30.93
CA TYR A 321 -25.35 23.64 30.21
C TYR A 321 -26.42 24.36 29.37
N LEU A 322 -26.92 23.68 28.34
CA LEU A 322 -28.07 24.13 27.51
C LEU A 322 -29.10 23.01 27.39
N LYS A 323 -30.37 23.41 27.41
CA LYS A 323 -31.52 22.52 27.21
C LYS A 323 -32.26 22.85 25.93
N PHE A 324 -32.68 21.83 25.17
CA PHE A 324 -33.50 21.96 23.97
C PHE A 324 -34.79 21.15 24.17
N GLY A 325 -35.86 21.84 24.57
CA GLY A 325 -37.13 21.21 24.88
C GLY A 325 -37.03 20.19 26.03
N SER A 326 -37.57 18.97 25.81
CA SER A 326 -37.56 17.88 26.79
C SER A 326 -36.28 16.99 26.71
N ARG A 327 -35.33 17.32 25.83
CA ARG A 327 -34.09 16.55 25.66
C ARG A 327 -33.15 16.71 26.86
N PRO A 328 -32.26 15.72 27.13
CA PRO A 328 -31.22 15.87 28.12
C PRO A 328 -30.40 17.13 27.88
N ALA A 329 -29.97 17.79 28.95
CA ALA A 329 -29.13 18.98 28.85
C ALA A 329 -27.75 18.63 28.28
N ILE A 330 -27.29 19.38 27.27
CA ILE A 330 -25.92 19.35 26.81
C ILE A 330 -25.08 20.15 27.83
N ARG A 331 -23.95 19.58 28.26
CA ARG A 331 -23.09 20.15 29.30
C ARG A 331 -21.68 20.41 28.81
N GLU A 332 -20.97 21.26 29.54
CA GLU A 332 -19.51 21.34 29.41
C GLU A 332 -18.86 20.04 29.86
N ASP A 333 -17.67 19.78 29.32
CA ASP A 333 -16.85 18.64 29.72
C ASP A 333 -16.57 18.70 31.24
N ALA A 334 -16.60 17.54 31.90
CA ALA A 334 -16.45 17.40 33.34
C ALA A 334 -17.39 18.33 34.18
N ASN A 335 -18.58 18.67 33.65
CA ASN A 335 -19.57 19.56 34.27
C ASN A 335 -19.00 20.93 34.71
N ARG A 336 -17.99 21.43 33.99
CA ARG A 336 -17.38 22.74 34.27
C ARG A 336 -18.35 23.87 33.93
N ASN A 337 -18.12 25.00 34.57
CA ASN A 337 -18.71 26.27 34.18
C ASN A 337 -17.58 27.27 33.89
N TYR A 338 -17.45 27.70 32.65
CA TYR A 338 -16.38 28.61 32.24
C TYR A 338 -16.75 30.09 32.38
N GLY A 339 -18.01 30.40 32.69
CA GLY A 339 -18.47 31.78 32.78
C GLY A 339 -18.53 32.47 31.41
N VAL A 340 -17.95 33.64 31.30
CA VAL A 340 -17.87 34.40 30.06
C VAL A 340 -16.50 34.16 29.41
N LEU A 341 -16.48 33.75 28.16
CA LEU A 341 -15.26 33.46 27.37
C LEU A 341 -15.19 34.38 26.15
N SER A 342 -13.98 34.74 25.73
CA SER A 342 -13.79 35.28 24.39
C SER A 342 -14.05 34.19 23.31
N PHE A 343 -14.37 34.61 22.08
CA PHE A 343 -14.50 33.67 20.97
C PHE A 343 -13.26 32.75 20.87
N THR A 344 -12.07 33.34 20.96
CA THR A 344 -10.80 32.59 20.96
C THR A 344 -10.75 31.59 22.11
N ASP A 345 -11.11 31.97 23.32
CA ASP A 345 -11.06 31.09 24.49
C ASP A 345 -12.09 29.95 24.45
N VAL A 346 -13.21 30.12 23.74
CA VAL A 346 -14.16 29.03 23.48
C VAL A 346 -13.46 27.87 22.75
N ILE A 347 -12.63 28.18 21.77
CA ILE A 347 -11.90 27.17 21.00
C ILE A 347 -10.70 26.61 21.77
N VAL A 348 -9.95 27.48 22.44
CA VAL A 348 -8.77 27.14 23.24
C VAL A 348 -9.11 26.20 24.40
N LYS A 349 -10.16 26.53 25.16
CA LYS A 349 -10.67 25.71 26.27
C LYS A 349 -11.60 24.59 25.80
N SER A 350 -11.96 24.59 24.51
CA SER A 350 -12.86 23.62 23.92
C SER A 350 -14.28 23.62 24.55
N SER A 351 -14.80 24.80 24.92
CA SER A 351 -16.15 24.92 25.50
C SER A 351 -17.22 24.36 24.55
N ASN A 352 -18.08 23.46 25.05
CA ASN A 352 -19.21 22.94 24.32
C ASN A 352 -20.29 24.00 24.15
N ILE A 353 -20.64 24.69 25.25
CA ILE A 353 -21.70 25.69 25.25
C ILE A 353 -21.32 26.87 24.37
N GLY A 354 -20.05 27.32 24.44
CA GLY A 354 -19.55 28.36 23.56
C GLY A 354 -19.63 27.95 22.07
N ALA A 355 -19.19 26.78 21.75
CA ALA A 355 -19.26 26.26 20.36
C ALA A 355 -20.70 26.16 19.85
N ILE A 356 -21.63 25.67 20.66
CA ILE A 356 -23.06 25.62 20.34
C ILE A 356 -23.60 27.03 20.04
N LYS A 357 -23.33 28.01 20.91
CA LYS A 357 -23.78 29.40 20.70
C LYS A 357 -23.19 30.01 19.42
N ILE A 358 -21.93 29.67 19.09
CA ILE A 358 -21.31 30.07 17.82
C ILE A 358 -22.06 29.43 16.64
N GLY A 359 -22.26 28.11 16.66
CA GLY A 359 -22.90 27.40 15.56
C GLY A 359 -24.35 27.78 15.34
N LEU A 360 -25.11 28.00 16.41
CA LEU A 360 -26.50 28.54 16.34
C LEU A 360 -26.54 29.90 15.68
N ARG A 361 -25.55 30.77 15.97
CA ARG A 361 -25.44 32.10 15.34
C ARG A 361 -25.01 32.04 13.88
N VAL A 362 -24.14 31.06 13.51
CA VAL A 362 -23.75 30.78 12.10
C VAL A 362 -24.97 30.30 11.31
N GLY A 363 -25.78 29.42 11.89
CA GLY A 363 -26.98 28.85 11.30
C GLY A 363 -26.71 27.57 10.52
N ALA A 364 -27.79 26.77 10.31
CA ALA A 364 -27.71 25.41 9.74
C ALA A 364 -27.12 25.40 8.31
N ASP A 365 -27.64 26.25 7.42
CA ASP A 365 -27.21 26.31 6.02
C ASP A 365 -25.73 26.61 5.86
N ARG A 366 -25.22 27.61 6.61
CA ARG A 366 -23.82 27.99 6.54
C ARG A 366 -22.94 26.91 7.15
N LEU A 367 -23.24 26.42 8.35
CA LEU A 367 -22.43 25.41 9.00
C LEU A 367 -22.36 24.12 8.15
N ASN A 368 -23.47 23.69 7.57
CA ASN A 368 -23.53 22.55 6.68
C ASN A 368 -22.68 22.76 5.40
N ARG A 369 -22.79 23.94 4.79
CA ARG A 369 -21.99 24.31 3.62
C ARG A 369 -20.49 24.26 3.89
N TYR A 370 -20.05 24.76 5.05
CA TYR A 370 -18.64 24.69 5.46
C TYR A 370 -18.22 23.25 5.72
N ALA A 371 -19.00 22.46 6.43
CA ALA A 371 -18.70 21.04 6.65
C ALA A 371 -18.53 20.27 5.34
N ALA A 372 -19.45 20.45 4.39
CA ALA A 372 -19.34 19.87 3.06
C ALA A 372 -18.14 20.41 2.26
N GLY A 373 -17.84 21.71 2.40
CA GLY A 373 -16.68 22.37 1.80
C GLY A 373 -15.35 21.77 2.27
N TYR A 374 -15.24 21.40 3.53
CA TYR A 374 -14.09 20.71 4.12
C TYR A 374 -14.02 19.21 3.74
N GLY A 375 -14.91 18.73 2.86
CA GLY A 375 -14.91 17.35 2.37
C GLY A 375 -15.65 16.35 3.24
N LEU A 376 -16.34 16.81 4.30
CA LEU A 376 -17.11 15.90 5.15
C LEU A 376 -18.39 15.45 4.44
N GLY A 377 -18.79 14.21 4.62
CA GLY A 377 -19.97 13.62 4.00
C GLY A 377 -19.73 13.03 2.60
N LYS A 378 -18.50 12.97 2.11
CA LYS A 378 -18.13 12.35 0.83
C LYS A 378 -16.71 11.74 0.91
N PRO A 379 -16.39 10.72 0.09
CA PRO A 379 -15.02 10.23 -0.04
C PRO A 379 -14.06 11.35 -0.46
N THR A 380 -12.84 11.34 0.06
CA THR A 380 -11.84 12.39 -0.16
C THR A 380 -10.75 12.00 -1.15
N SER A 381 -10.50 10.71 -1.33
CA SER A 381 -9.40 10.21 -2.16
C SER A 381 -9.86 9.18 -3.20
N PRO A 382 -9.43 9.30 -4.47
CA PRO A 382 -9.74 8.30 -5.49
C PRO A 382 -8.99 6.98 -5.27
N ASP A 383 -7.93 6.97 -4.45
CA ASP A 383 -7.06 5.81 -4.25
C ASP A 383 -7.67 4.77 -3.29
N PHE A 384 -8.74 5.15 -2.58
CA PHE A 384 -9.43 4.27 -1.63
C PHE A 384 -10.91 4.10 -1.99
N PRO A 385 -11.25 3.23 -2.96
CA PRO A 385 -12.65 3.05 -3.38
C PRO A 385 -13.58 2.54 -2.28
N ALA A 386 -13.02 1.94 -1.23
CA ALA A 386 -13.76 1.50 -0.04
C ALA A 386 -13.78 2.56 1.08
N GLU A 387 -13.36 3.82 0.80
CA GLU A 387 -13.45 4.92 1.75
C GLU A 387 -14.91 5.19 2.11
N SER A 388 -15.18 5.29 3.41
CA SER A 388 -16.50 5.66 3.89
C SER A 388 -16.78 7.15 3.60
N PRO A 389 -17.95 7.50 3.07
CA PRO A 389 -18.32 8.90 2.89
C PRO A 389 -18.52 9.65 4.23
N GLY A 390 -18.58 8.94 5.36
CA GLY A 390 -19.00 9.51 6.63
C GLY A 390 -20.49 9.81 6.67
N ILE A 391 -20.90 10.64 7.63
CA ILE A 391 -22.32 11.05 7.83
C ILE A 391 -22.35 12.57 7.93
N LEU A 392 -23.03 13.21 7.02
CA LEU A 392 -23.37 14.64 7.06
C LEU A 392 -24.83 14.81 6.66
N TRP A 393 -25.65 15.23 7.61
CA TRP A 393 -27.05 15.51 7.35
C TRP A 393 -27.23 16.78 6.53
N SER A 394 -28.20 16.80 5.63
CA SER A 394 -28.57 18.03 4.91
C SER A 394 -29.13 19.11 5.85
N ALA A 395 -28.94 20.37 5.49
CA ALA A 395 -29.29 21.50 6.37
C ALA A 395 -30.76 21.53 6.77
N ASP A 396 -31.68 21.13 5.89
CA ASP A 396 -33.13 21.02 6.14
C ASP A 396 -33.50 20.02 7.24
N LYS A 397 -32.64 19.02 7.49
CA LYS A 397 -32.82 18.03 8.57
C LYS A 397 -32.22 18.47 9.91
N LEU A 398 -31.45 19.57 9.95
CA LEU A 398 -30.82 20.05 11.14
C LEU A 398 -31.81 20.87 12.01
N THR A 399 -32.48 20.18 12.92
CA THR A 399 -33.22 20.88 13.99
C THR A 399 -32.25 21.70 14.84
N GLU A 400 -32.77 22.67 15.63
CA GLU A 400 -31.91 23.49 16.52
C GLU A 400 -31.01 22.65 17.42
N SER A 401 -31.52 21.54 17.98
CA SER A 401 -30.70 20.65 18.81
C SER A 401 -29.72 19.80 18.00
N ALA A 402 -30.01 19.47 16.74
CA ALA A 402 -29.09 18.78 15.85
C ALA A 402 -27.95 19.74 15.41
N LEU A 403 -28.28 20.99 15.11
CA LEU A 403 -27.31 22.05 14.84
C LEU A 403 -26.40 22.30 16.05
N ALA A 404 -26.96 22.35 17.26
CA ALA A 404 -26.21 22.44 18.49
C ALA A 404 -25.21 21.29 18.65
N SER A 405 -25.67 20.03 18.39
CA SER A 405 -24.80 18.85 18.44
C SER A 405 -23.71 18.89 17.37
N MET A 406 -24.07 19.23 16.13
CA MET A 406 -23.11 19.35 15.02
C MET A 406 -22.04 20.40 15.28
N SER A 407 -22.42 21.53 15.93
CA SER A 407 -21.49 22.63 16.26
C SER A 407 -20.34 22.21 17.19
N MET A 408 -20.52 21.16 17.97
CA MET A 408 -19.51 20.59 18.86
C MET A 408 -18.96 19.22 18.37
N GLY A 409 -19.42 18.75 17.18
CA GLY A 409 -18.92 17.56 16.51
C GLY A 409 -19.65 16.26 16.82
N TYR A 410 -20.91 16.33 17.21
CA TYR A 410 -21.81 15.19 17.36
C TYR A 410 -22.85 15.17 16.24
N GLN A 411 -23.50 14.02 16.00
CA GLN A 411 -24.43 13.79 14.89
C GLN A 411 -23.82 14.03 13.49
N ILE A 412 -22.51 13.95 13.41
CA ILE A 412 -21.71 13.94 12.19
C ILE A 412 -20.72 12.80 12.31
N GLY A 413 -20.57 12.00 11.26
CA GLY A 413 -19.62 10.89 11.22
C GLY A 413 -18.51 11.19 10.23
N VAL A 414 -17.27 10.99 10.64
CA VAL A 414 -16.08 11.28 9.82
C VAL A 414 -15.09 10.14 9.85
N THR A 415 -14.26 10.03 8.81
CA THR A 415 -13.07 9.17 8.82
C THR A 415 -11.84 9.96 9.30
N ALA A 416 -10.79 9.26 9.69
CA ALA A 416 -9.53 9.91 10.01
C ALA A 416 -8.94 10.65 8.80
N LEU A 417 -9.09 10.09 7.59
CA LEU A 417 -8.63 10.75 6.35
C LEU A 417 -9.40 12.06 6.09
N GLN A 418 -10.71 12.10 6.30
CA GLN A 418 -11.48 13.33 6.19
C GLN A 418 -11.00 14.38 7.19
N MET A 419 -10.69 14.00 8.43
CA MET A 419 -10.25 14.96 9.44
C MET A 419 -8.84 15.51 9.19
N VAL A 420 -7.89 14.69 8.72
CA VAL A 420 -6.57 15.22 8.35
C VAL A 420 -6.65 16.10 7.10
N THR A 421 -7.51 15.75 6.15
CA THR A 421 -7.79 16.59 4.98
C THR A 421 -8.41 17.93 5.39
N ALA A 422 -9.36 17.92 6.30
CA ALA A 422 -9.97 19.16 6.82
C ALA A 422 -8.95 20.06 7.52
N VAL A 423 -8.06 19.52 8.35
CA VAL A 423 -7.03 20.35 8.98
C VAL A 423 -5.95 20.81 7.98
N SER A 424 -5.69 20.04 6.94
CA SER A 424 -4.75 20.43 5.88
C SER A 424 -5.21 21.67 5.10
N VAL A 425 -6.52 21.91 5.00
CA VAL A 425 -7.07 23.15 4.43
C VAL A 425 -6.58 24.37 5.23
N VAL A 426 -6.63 24.30 6.56
CA VAL A 426 -6.11 25.39 7.41
C VAL A 426 -4.60 25.54 7.23
N ALA A 427 -3.87 24.42 7.22
CA ALA A 427 -2.42 24.39 7.04
C ALA A 427 -1.98 24.93 5.66
N ASN A 428 -2.81 24.79 4.65
CA ASN A 428 -2.52 25.19 3.25
C ASN A 428 -3.22 26.52 2.87
N GLY A 429 -3.44 27.43 3.83
CA GLY A 429 -3.97 28.76 3.55
C GLY A 429 -5.39 28.77 3.00
N GLY A 430 -6.19 27.75 3.26
CA GLY A 430 -7.58 27.65 2.82
C GLY A 430 -7.81 26.78 1.58
N GLU A 431 -6.77 26.32 0.91
CA GLU A 431 -6.88 25.43 -0.25
C GLU A 431 -7.01 23.98 0.19
N MET A 432 -7.98 23.27 -0.41
CA MET A 432 -8.16 21.84 -0.22
C MET A 432 -7.53 21.08 -1.38
N ILE A 433 -6.50 20.29 -1.07
CA ILE A 433 -5.83 19.41 -2.04
C ILE A 433 -6.40 17.99 -1.90
N GLU A 434 -6.63 17.32 -3.03
CA GLU A 434 -7.09 15.93 -3.05
C GLU A 434 -6.03 15.00 -2.43
N PRO A 435 -6.34 14.28 -1.34
CA PRO A 435 -5.42 13.32 -0.76
C PRO A 435 -5.11 12.18 -1.73
N ARG A 436 -3.84 11.81 -1.85
CA ARG A 436 -3.41 10.79 -2.79
C ARG A 436 -2.32 9.89 -2.20
N ALA A 437 -2.40 8.61 -2.54
CA ALA A 437 -1.40 7.61 -2.23
C ALA A 437 -0.50 7.28 -3.43
N LEU A 438 -0.97 7.54 -4.66
CA LEU A 438 -0.22 7.33 -5.88
C LEU A 438 0.57 8.57 -6.27
N ARG A 439 1.88 8.39 -6.53
CA ARG A 439 2.79 9.45 -6.97
C ARG A 439 3.14 9.38 -8.44
N ALA A 440 3.36 8.16 -8.97
CA ALA A 440 3.61 7.92 -10.39
C ALA A 440 3.29 6.47 -10.77
N ILE A 441 3.04 6.26 -12.07
CA ILE A 441 2.94 4.93 -12.69
C ILE A 441 4.04 4.84 -13.76
N TYR A 442 4.74 3.71 -13.79
CA TYR A 442 5.75 3.42 -14.81
C TYR A 442 5.10 2.62 -15.96
N ARG A 443 4.81 3.28 -17.08
CA ARG A 443 4.29 2.66 -18.30
C ARG A 443 5.35 2.66 -19.37
N ASP A 444 5.64 1.49 -19.93
CA ASP A 444 6.67 1.33 -20.98
C ASP A 444 8.01 2.00 -20.60
N GLU A 445 8.46 1.74 -19.36
CA GLU A 445 9.66 2.31 -18.73
C GLU A 445 9.63 3.84 -18.53
N ARG A 446 8.53 4.52 -18.86
CA ARG A 446 8.35 5.95 -18.64
C ARG A 446 7.61 6.23 -17.35
N ARG A 447 8.17 7.10 -16.53
CA ARG A 447 7.53 7.58 -15.29
C ARG A 447 6.47 8.63 -15.63
N VAL A 448 5.21 8.29 -15.40
CA VAL A 448 4.07 9.22 -15.51
C VAL A 448 3.71 9.70 -14.11
N ALA A 449 4.08 10.93 -13.79
CA ALA A 449 3.82 11.52 -12.48
C ALA A 449 2.36 11.96 -12.35
N ILE A 450 1.81 11.80 -11.14
CA ILE A 450 0.50 12.36 -10.76
C ILE A 450 0.73 13.72 -10.11
N THR A 451 0.08 14.75 -10.61
CA THR A 451 0.17 16.12 -10.08
C THR A 451 -0.82 16.36 -8.96
N PRO A 452 -0.50 17.23 -7.97
CA PRO A 452 -1.46 17.70 -6.98
C PRO A 452 -2.68 18.32 -7.63
N LYS A 453 -3.87 18.08 -7.05
CA LYS A 453 -5.13 18.62 -7.56
C LYS A 453 -5.84 19.41 -6.46
N VAL A 454 -6.05 20.69 -6.70
CA VAL A 454 -6.91 21.54 -5.86
C VAL A 454 -8.36 21.17 -6.13
N ILE A 455 -9.10 20.81 -5.08
CA ILE A 455 -10.51 20.39 -5.16
C ILE A 455 -11.49 21.38 -4.50
N GLY A 456 -10.99 22.44 -3.88
CA GLY A 456 -11.82 23.48 -3.30
C GLY A 456 -11.04 24.53 -2.50
N HIS A 457 -11.75 25.59 -2.13
CA HIS A 457 -11.28 26.68 -1.28
C HIS A 457 -12.33 26.96 -0.18
N PRO A 458 -12.41 26.11 0.85
CA PRO A 458 -13.43 26.25 1.89
C PRO A 458 -13.38 27.57 2.66
N ILE A 459 -12.17 28.12 2.85
CA ILE A 459 -11.92 29.38 3.54
C ILE A 459 -10.85 30.19 2.81
N ASN A 460 -10.79 31.47 3.09
CA ASN A 460 -9.74 32.35 2.57
C ASN A 460 -8.44 32.27 3.43
N PRO A 461 -7.30 32.78 2.92
CA PRO A 461 -6.03 32.74 3.64
C PRO A 461 -6.03 33.49 4.99
N GLU A 462 -6.80 34.56 5.10
CA GLU A 462 -6.93 35.34 6.35
C GLU A 462 -7.61 34.53 7.45
N THR A 463 -8.71 33.84 7.11
CA THR A 463 -9.40 32.91 8.02
C THR A 463 -8.49 31.76 8.42
N ALA A 464 -7.74 31.19 7.47
CA ALA A 464 -6.78 30.11 7.75
C ALA A 464 -5.67 30.56 8.71
N SER A 465 -5.10 31.75 8.51
CA SER A 465 -4.08 32.34 9.39
C SER A 465 -4.62 32.60 10.80
N THR A 466 -5.83 33.15 10.89
CA THR A 466 -6.51 33.37 12.16
C THR A 466 -6.76 32.07 12.92
N LEU A 467 -7.27 31.05 12.24
CA LEU A 467 -7.47 29.73 12.84
C LEU A 467 -6.15 29.11 13.29
N THR A 468 -5.09 29.25 12.52
CA THR A 468 -3.74 28.76 12.88
C THR A 468 -3.33 29.37 14.22
N THR A 469 -3.47 30.69 14.37
CA THR A 469 -3.15 31.38 15.62
C THR A 469 -3.99 30.88 16.81
N ILE A 470 -5.29 30.63 16.61
CA ILE A 470 -6.17 30.08 17.65
C ILE A 470 -5.73 28.66 18.00
N MET A 471 -5.42 27.83 16.99
CA MET A 471 -5.00 26.42 17.17
C MET A 471 -3.60 26.32 17.81
N GLU A 472 -2.70 27.27 17.59
CA GLU A 472 -1.44 27.38 18.34
C GLU A 472 -1.74 27.57 19.84
N GLN A 473 -2.68 28.45 20.20
CA GLN A 473 -3.07 28.67 21.59
C GLN A 473 -3.72 27.43 22.24
N VAL A 474 -4.40 26.57 21.47
CA VAL A 474 -4.92 25.29 22.00
C VAL A 474 -3.76 24.42 22.49
N VAL A 475 -2.63 24.41 21.76
CA VAL A 475 -1.42 23.65 22.15
C VAL A 475 -0.67 24.37 23.27
N GLU A 476 -0.54 25.69 23.19
CA GLU A 476 0.24 26.46 24.16
C GLU A 476 -0.39 26.52 25.56
N ARG A 477 -1.67 26.84 25.65
CA ARG A 477 -2.36 27.09 26.93
C ARG A 477 -3.69 26.34 27.09
N GLY A 478 -4.13 25.65 26.05
CA GLY A 478 -5.42 24.93 26.00
C GLY A 478 -5.34 23.47 26.39
N THR A 479 -6.14 22.66 25.69
CA THR A 479 -6.35 21.22 25.94
C THR A 479 -5.27 20.33 25.40
N ALA A 480 -4.35 20.84 24.54
CA ALA A 480 -3.38 20.03 23.77
C ALA A 480 -1.92 20.23 24.22
N LYS A 481 -1.64 20.60 25.45
CA LYS A 481 -0.28 20.90 25.96
C LYS A 481 0.71 19.73 25.74
N ARG A 482 0.23 18.49 25.74
CA ARG A 482 1.06 17.29 25.54
C ARG A 482 1.46 17.06 24.06
N ALA A 483 0.96 17.87 23.13
CA ALA A 483 1.40 17.84 21.73
C ALA A 483 2.64 18.72 21.46
N LYS A 484 3.11 19.50 22.46
CA LYS A 484 4.25 20.42 22.30
C LYS A 484 5.52 19.68 21.91
N ILE A 485 6.26 20.24 20.94
CA ILE A 485 7.59 19.80 20.53
C ILE A 485 8.54 20.97 20.73
N ALA A 486 9.66 20.72 21.40
CA ALA A 486 10.65 21.76 21.64
C ALA A 486 11.21 22.31 20.30
N GLY A 487 11.20 23.63 20.15
CA GLY A 487 11.68 24.29 18.94
C GLY A 487 10.70 24.41 17.79
N TYR A 488 9.46 23.91 17.93
CA TYR A 488 8.46 23.98 16.85
C TYR A 488 7.14 24.59 17.31
N THR A 489 6.56 25.45 16.47
CA THR A 489 5.16 25.89 16.64
C THR A 489 4.22 24.80 16.12
N ILE A 490 3.16 24.52 16.86
CA ILE A 490 2.18 23.50 16.51
C ILE A 490 0.79 24.09 16.58
N ALA A 491 0.00 23.93 15.53
CA ALA A 491 -1.41 24.22 15.52
C ALA A 491 -2.21 22.91 15.57
N GLY A 492 -3.15 22.79 16.53
CA GLY A 492 -3.90 21.55 16.64
C GLY A 492 -5.13 21.63 17.53
N LYS A 493 -5.93 20.56 17.51
CA LYS A 493 -7.16 20.46 18.31
C LYS A 493 -7.37 19.03 18.79
N THR A 494 -7.71 18.89 20.07
CA THR A 494 -8.11 17.62 20.69
C THR A 494 -9.58 17.32 20.42
N GLY A 495 -9.89 16.04 20.27
CA GLY A 495 -11.24 15.50 20.27
C GLY A 495 -11.41 14.40 21.30
N THR A 496 -12.59 14.34 21.88
CA THR A 496 -13.05 13.24 22.72
C THR A 496 -14.54 13.09 22.42
N ALA A 497 -14.94 11.95 21.93
CA ALA A 497 -16.34 11.68 21.61
C ALA A 497 -16.77 10.36 22.22
N GLN A 498 -17.99 10.33 22.78
CA GLN A 498 -18.60 9.10 23.27
C GLN A 498 -18.97 8.20 22.11
N LYS A 499 -18.75 6.90 22.24
CA LYS A 499 -19.17 5.93 21.22
C LYS A 499 -20.68 5.65 21.34
N ILE A 500 -21.28 5.41 20.17
CA ILE A 500 -22.66 4.94 20.12
C ILE A 500 -22.63 3.41 20.16
N ILE A 501 -23.17 2.83 21.22
CA ILE A 501 -23.31 1.38 21.40
C ILE A 501 -24.80 1.07 21.56
N ASN A 502 -25.32 0.19 20.71
CA ASN A 502 -26.73 -0.16 20.69
C ASN A 502 -27.68 1.07 20.63
N GLY A 503 -27.30 2.08 19.82
CA GLY A 503 -28.08 3.28 19.59
C GLY A 503 -28.06 4.30 20.74
N ARG A 504 -27.18 4.14 21.73
CA ARG A 504 -27.01 5.05 22.87
C ARG A 504 -25.54 5.44 23.05
N TYR A 505 -25.32 6.65 23.52
CA TYR A 505 -23.97 7.11 23.89
C TYR A 505 -23.47 6.32 25.11
N SER A 506 -22.27 5.72 24.97
CA SER A 506 -21.59 5.04 26.07
C SER A 506 -20.94 6.08 26.99
N HIS A 507 -21.05 5.88 28.31
CA HIS A 507 -20.34 6.69 29.29
C HIS A 507 -18.91 6.23 29.53
N SER A 508 -18.56 5.03 29.09
CA SER A 508 -17.26 4.40 29.35
C SER A 508 -16.38 4.27 28.09
N ASP A 509 -16.99 4.33 26.90
CA ASP A 509 -16.26 4.06 25.66
C ASP A 509 -16.21 5.34 24.81
N HIS A 510 -14.99 5.80 24.60
CA HIS A 510 -14.71 7.04 23.89
C HIS A 510 -13.80 6.80 22.70
N VAL A 511 -13.84 7.71 21.75
CA VAL A 511 -12.81 7.88 20.72
C VAL A 511 -12.01 9.11 21.09
N ALA A 512 -10.72 8.90 21.38
CA ALA A 512 -9.77 9.96 21.67
C ALA A 512 -9.05 10.36 20.38
N SER A 513 -9.04 11.63 20.03
CA SER A 513 -8.38 12.07 18.80
C SER A 513 -7.59 13.37 19.00
N PHE A 514 -6.58 13.55 18.13
CA PHE A 514 -5.87 14.80 17.96
C PHE A 514 -5.59 15.03 16.48
N VAL A 515 -5.86 16.25 16.03
CA VAL A 515 -5.59 16.67 14.65
C VAL A 515 -4.82 17.98 14.67
N GLY A 516 -3.80 18.12 13.82
CA GLY A 516 -2.98 19.30 13.78
C GLY A 516 -1.94 19.29 12.66
N PHE A 517 -1.14 20.34 12.61
CA PHE A 517 -0.06 20.49 11.64
C PHE A 517 1.17 21.16 12.24
N VAL A 518 2.32 20.87 11.68
CA VAL A 518 3.62 21.28 12.21
C VAL A 518 4.68 21.42 11.10
N PRO A 519 5.58 22.44 11.18
CA PRO A 519 5.46 23.67 11.99
C PRO A 519 4.22 24.47 11.58
N SER A 520 3.57 25.18 12.50
CA SER A 520 2.28 25.83 12.19
C SER A 520 2.39 26.96 11.18
N ARG A 521 3.53 27.67 11.14
CA ARG A 521 3.76 28.83 10.25
C ARG A 521 4.29 28.46 8.87
N ARG A 522 4.90 27.28 8.74
CA ARG A 522 5.37 26.70 7.47
C ARG A 522 5.07 25.20 7.46
N PRO A 523 3.82 24.82 7.33
CA PRO A 523 3.39 23.44 7.54
C PRO A 523 4.09 22.46 6.60
N ALA A 524 4.87 21.54 7.20
CA ALA A 524 5.49 20.43 6.51
C ALA A 524 4.60 19.19 6.57
N LEU A 525 3.91 19.00 7.69
CA LEU A 525 3.07 17.84 7.98
C LEU A 525 1.72 18.28 8.56
N ALA A 526 0.63 17.74 8.03
CA ALA A 526 -0.68 17.69 8.67
C ALA A 526 -0.92 16.25 9.12
N MET A 527 -1.45 16.08 10.34
CA MET A 527 -1.55 14.74 10.93
C MET A 527 -2.83 14.60 11.76
N VAL A 528 -3.34 13.37 11.79
CA VAL A 528 -4.40 12.94 12.70
C VAL A 528 -3.97 11.70 13.44
N VAL A 529 -4.32 11.61 14.71
CA VAL A 529 -4.23 10.39 15.53
C VAL A 529 -5.60 10.14 16.14
N VAL A 530 -6.12 8.94 15.95
CA VAL A 530 -7.39 8.47 16.49
C VAL A 530 -7.13 7.20 17.28
N VAL A 531 -7.57 7.15 18.53
CA VAL A 531 -7.43 6.00 19.43
C VAL A 531 -8.82 5.58 19.88
N ASP A 532 -9.17 4.34 19.56
CA ASP A 532 -10.48 3.78 19.82
C ASP A 532 -10.55 3.11 21.20
N THR A 533 -11.48 3.55 22.01
CA THR A 533 -11.80 2.96 23.33
C THR A 533 -10.57 2.78 24.23
N PRO A 534 -9.80 3.85 24.54
CA PRO A 534 -8.70 3.76 25.47
C PRO A 534 -9.21 3.46 26.88
N LYS A 535 -8.54 2.52 27.57
CA LYS A 535 -8.85 2.05 28.94
C LYS A 535 -7.61 2.09 29.83
N GLY A 536 -6.57 2.76 29.40
CA GLY A 536 -5.29 2.82 30.10
C GLY A 536 -5.22 3.88 31.20
N PRO A 537 -4.05 4.07 31.81
CA PRO A 537 -3.86 4.99 32.93
C PRO A 537 -3.95 6.46 32.54
N ASN A 538 -3.82 6.79 31.27
CA ASN A 538 -3.87 8.18 30.78
C ASN A 538 -5.30 8.72 30.62
N GLY A 539 -6.33 7.93 30.99
CA GLY A 539 -7.73 8.26 30.79
C GLY A 539 -8.17 8.06 29.33
N ASP A 540 -9.20 8.78 28.92
CA ASP A 540 -9.88 8.59 27.65
C ASP A 540 -9.96 9.87 26.76
N HIS A 541 -9.24 10.92 27.17
CA HIS A 541 -9.28 12.22 26.49
C HIS A 541 -8.21 12.34 25.41
N GLY A 542 -8.54 12.97 24.28
CA GLY A 542 -7.61 13.20 23.18
C GLY A 542 -6.32 13.93 23.58
N GLY A 543 -6.40 14.85 24.55
CA GLY A 543 -5.25 15.61 25.06
C GLY A 543 -4.25 14.78 25.86
N THR A 544 -4.68 13.67 26.47
CA THR A 544 -3.83 12.77 27.27
C THR A 544 -3.43 11.49 26.55
N VAL A 545 -4.21 11.07 25.55
CA VAL A 545 -4.02 9.82 24.80
C VAL A 545 -3.46 10.10 23.41
N ALA A 546 -4.18 10.82 22.55
CA ALA A 546 -3.81 11.01 21.14
C ALA A 546 -2.73 12.08 20.93
N ALA A 547 -2.74 13.18 21.72
CA ALA A 547 -1.76 14.25 21.60
C ALA A 547 -0.30 13.81 21.87
N PRO A 548 0.02 12.94 22.85
CA PRO A 548 1.37 12.42 23.03
C PRO A 548 1.84 11.53 21.87
N ILE A 549 0.93 10.73 21.28
CA ILE A 549 1.26 9.91 20.11
C ILE A 549 1.59 10.80 18.92
N PHE A 550 0.76 11.81 18.68
CA PHE A 550 1.02 12.83 17.66
C PHE A 550 2.40 13.49 17.86
N GLN A 551 2.71 13.90 19.09
CA GLN A 551 3.98 14.55 19.45
C GLN A 551 5.17 13.66 19.06
N ARG A 552 5.18 12.38 19.44
CA ARG A 552 6.28 11.44 19.15
C ARG A 552 6.43 11.18 17.65
N ILE A 553 5.31 11.00 16.92
CA ILE A 553 5.32 10.84 15.47
C ILE A 553 5.88 12.11 14.80
N ALA A 554 5.36 13.28 15.16
CA ALA A 554 5.73 14.55 14.56
C ALA A 554 7.21 14.89 14.81
N GLU A 555 7.69 14.74 16.05
CA GLU A 555 9.07 15.03 16.41
C GLU A 555 10.07 14.16 15.61
N SER A 556 9.80 12.85 15.57
CA SER A 556 10.63 11.91 14.81
C SER A 556 10.60 12.21 13.30
N SER A 557 9.40 12.55 12.79
CA SER A 557 9.21 12.86 11.37
C SER A 557 9.90 14.16 10.94
N LEU A 558 9.79 15.23 11.75
CA LEU A 558 10.46 16.51 11.47
C LEU A 558 11.99 16.37 11.46
N ARG A 559 12.53 15.61 12.41
CA ARG A 559 13.96 15.32 12.48
C ARG A 559 14.42 14.54 11.25
N TYR A 560 13.68 13.52 10.85
CA TYR A 560 14.00 12.74 9.65
C TYR A 560 13.93 13.55 8.36
N LEU A 561 12.94 14.43 8.23
CA LEU A 561 12.77 15.29 7.07
C LEU A 561 13.74 16.47 7.05
N GLY A 562 14.51 16.68 8.12
CA GLY A 562 15.44 17.80 8.23
C GLY A 562 14.74 19.16 8.31
N VAL A 563 13.48 19.19 8.83
CA VAL A 563 12.73 20.43 9.00
C VAL A 563 13.36 21.21 10.17
N ALA A 564 13.84 22.40 9.89
CA ALA A 564 14.45 23.24 10.93
C ALA A 564 13.43 23.72 11.96
N PRO A 565 13.81 23.83 13.25
CA PRO A 565 13.00 24.48 14.26
C PRO A 565 12.61 25.91 13.87
N ASP A 566 11.40 26.34 14.21
CA ASP A 566 10.88 27.67 13.90
C ASP A 566 10.72 28.57 15.14
N VAL A 567 10.99 28.02 16.34
CA VAL A 567 11.02 28.77 17.62
C VAL A 567 12.39 28.62 18.25
N ASN A 568 13.05 29.76 18.55
CA ASN A 568 14.35 29.81 19.23
C ASN A 568 15.32 28.72 18.68
N ALA A 569 15.56 28.74 17.39
CA ALA A 569 16.55 27.88 16.78
C ALA A 569 17.91 28.17 17.44
N VAL A 570 18.25 27.41 18.48
CA VAL A 570 19.61 27.38 18.98
C VAL A 570 20.44 26.88 17.80
N PRO A 571 21.39 27.69 17.31
CA PRO A 571 22.27 27.20 16.25
C PRO A 571 22.87 25.87 16.73
N PRO A 572 22.97 24.84 15.87
CA PRO A 572 23.52 23.57 16.28
C PRO A 572 24.89 23.82 16.88
N VAL A 573 25.03 23.60 18.17
CA VAL A 573 26.35 23.58 18.80
C VAL A 573 27.04 22.36 18.23
N LEU A 574 27.96 22.58 17.31
CA LEU A 574 28.87 21.52 16.87
C LEU A 574 29.71 21.17 18.11
N VAL A 575 29.25 20.22 18.90
CA VAL A 575 30.06 19.59 19.93
C VAL A 575 31.10 18.77 19.17
N ALA A 576 32.31 19.30 19.02
CA ALA A 576 33.44 18.50 18.58
C ALA A 576 33.51 17.29 19.51
N ARG A 577 33.28 16.08 18.98
CA ARG A 577 33.58 14.87 19.74
C ARG A 577 35.06 14.90 20.09
N HIS A 578 35.39 14.62 21.33
CA HIS A 578 36.75 14.56 21.83
C HIS A 578 37.63 13.52 21.09
N ASP A 579 36.98 12.69 20.26
CA ASP A 579 37.62 11.65 19.43
C ASP A 579 37.84 12.08 17.98
N ASP A 580 37.51 13.31 17.59
CA ASP A 580 37.88 13.81 16.28
C ASP A 580 39.40 14.10 16.32
N PRO A 581 40.18 13.56 15.37
CA PRO A 581 41.61 13.91 15.26
C PRO A 581 41.73 15.43 15.16
N PRO A 582 42.73 16.03 15.80
CA PRO A 582 42.89 17.48 15.81
C PRO A 582 42.81 18.01 14.37
N PRO A 583 42.19 19.16 14.12
CA PRO A 583 42.04 19.71 12.79
C PRO A 583 43.43 19.76 12.14
N PHE A 584 43.53 19.18 10.95
CA PHE A 584 44.76 19.19 10.18
C PHE A 584 45.20 20.65 9.99
N VAL A 585 46.19 21.07 10.78
CA VAL A 585 46.86 22.35 10.60
C VAL A 585 47.72 22.18 9.38
N ALA A 586 47.31 22.76 8.27
CA ALA A 586 48.11 22.79 7.06
C ALA A 586 49.45 23.47 7.40
N PRO A 587 50.57 22.85 7.05
CA PRO A 587 51.87 23.48 7.27
C PRO A 587 51.90 24.84 6.53
N THR A 588 52.22 25.90 7.26
CA THR A 588 52.46 27.25 6.73
C THR A 588 53.79 27.25 5.98
N GLY A 589 53.82 26.61 4.80
CA GLY A 589 54.87 26.74 3.83
C GLY A 589 54.41 27.63 2.66
N PRO A 590 55.27 28.29 1.93
CA PRO A 590 54.89 29.15 0.83
C PRO A 590 54.08 28.35 -0.18
N ALA A 591 52.89 28.88 -0.57
CA ALA A 591 51.97 28.29 -1.49
C ALA A 591 52.69 27.92 -2.79
N GLY A 592 52.87 26.63 -3.04
CA GLY A 592 53.22 26.12 -4.35
C GLY A 592 52.10 26.47 -5.36
N PRO A 593 52.42 26.51 -6.64
CA PRO A 593 51.46 26.88 -7.66
C PRO A 593 50.22 25.96 -7.57
N PRO A 594 48.99 26.45 -7.82
CA PRO A 594 47.78 25.67 -7.70
C PRO A 594 47.89 24.45 -8.61
N ILE A 595 47.77 23.28 -8.01
CA ILE A 595 47.63 22.02 -8.76
C ILE A 595 46.33 22.14 -9.53
N ARG A 596 46.43 22.50 -10.82
CA ARG A 596 45.34 22.29 -11.76
C ARG A 596 45.12 20.77 -11.84
N LEU A 597 44.08 20.27 -11.20
CA LEU A 597 43.53 18.97 -11.55
C LEU A 597 43.06 19.07 -13.01
N ILE A 598 43.91 18.56 -13.90
CA ILE A 598 43.48 18.29 -15.27
C ILE A 598 42.47 17.18 -15.12
N VAL A 599 41.20 17.56 -15.15
CA VAL A 599 40.07 16.62 -15.36
C VAL A 599 40.22 16.22 -16.83
N ASP A 600 40.73 15.02 -17.05
CA ASP A 600 40.82 14.42 -18.39
C ASP A 600 39.35 14.18 -18.85
N GLU A 601 38.80 15.18 -19.53
CA GLU A 601 37.43 15.17 -20.01
C GLU A 601 37.27 14.04 -21.02
N GLY A 602 36.40 13.06 -20.69
CA GLY A 602 35.96 12.02 -21.60
C GLY A 602 36.63 10.66 -21.50
N ARG A 603 37.50 10.40 -20.52
CA ARG A 603 38.14 9.08 -20.32
C ARG A 603 37.46 8.31 -19.17
N VAL A 604 37.25 7.01 -19.40
CA VAL A 604 36.69 6.10 -18.39
C VAL A 604 37.70 5.86 -17.26
N PRO A 605 37.39 6.16 -15.98
CA PRO A 605 38.27 5.87 -14.88
C PRO A 605 38.41 4.36 -14.63
N ASP A 606 39.59 3.91 -14.12
CA ASP A 606 39.71 2.51 -13.67
C ASP A 606 39.05 2.36 -12.30
N VAL A 607 37.97 1.57 -12.28
CA VAL A 607 37.20 1.26 -11.07
C VAL A 607 37.31 -0.20 -10.64
N ARG A 608 38.18 -0.98 -11.28
CA ARG A 608 38.41 -2.39 -10.92
C ARG A 608 39.06 -2.47 -9.53
N GLY A 609 38.64 -3.44 -8.73
CA GLY A 609 39.06 -3.60 -7.35
C GLY A 609 38.34 -2.71 -6.34
N MET A 610 37.55 -1.73 -6.79
CA MET A 610 36.77 -0.86 -5.92
C MET A 610 35.49 -1.52 -5.44
N ALA A 611 35.03 -1.17 -4.24
CA ALA A 611 33.70 -1.53 -3.79
C ALA A 611 32.62 -0.80 -4.63
N ALA A 612 31.44 -1.39 -4.79
CA ALA A 612 30.35 -0.86 -5.62
C ALA A 612 30.08 0.64 -5.41
N ARG A 613 30.06 1.11 -4.16
CA ARG A 613 29.81 2.51 -3.80
C ARG A 613 30.93 3.46 -4.24
N GLU A 614 32.16 3.02 -4.16
CA GLU A 614 33.35 3.80 -4.56
C GLU A 614 33.44 3.89 -6.08
N ALA A 615 33.23 2.76 -6.77
CA ALA A 615 33.19 2.71 -8.23
C ALA A 615 32.12 3.63 -8.81
N LEU A 616 30.92 3.62 -8.19
CA LEU A 616 29.82 4.50 -8.60
C LEU A 616 30.19 5.98 -8.44
N ARG A 617 30.81 6.38 -7.31
CA ARG A 617 31.26 7.76 -7.08
C ARG A 617 32.29 8.20 -8.09
N ALA A 618 33.25 7.32 -8.42
CA ALA A 618 34.30 7.62 -9.39
C ALA A 618 33.73 7.85 -10.80
N LEU A 619 32.78 7.03 -11.23
CA LEU A 619 32.09 7.16 -12.53
C LEU A 619 31.23 8.41 -12.60
N ILE A 620 30.45 8.70 -11.56
CA ILE A 620 29.60 9.92 -11.49
C ILE A 620 30.49 11.18 -11.56
N LYS A 621 31.64 11.19 -10.87
CA LYS A 621 32.60 12.31 -10.91
C LYS A 621 33.18 12.51 -12.31
N ALA A 622 33.31 11.43 -13.09
CA ALA A 622 33.72 11.46 -14.49
C ALA A 622 32.59 11.75 -15.48
N GLY A 623 31.34 12.04 -14.99
CA GLY A 623 30.16 12.31 -15.83
C GLY A 623 29.58 11.07 -16.49
N LEU A 624 29.87 9.87 -15.98
CA LEU A 624 29.43 8.59 -16.53
C LEU A 624 28.35 7.94 -15.66
N SER A 625 27.50 7.13 -16.27
CA SER A 625 26.51 6.30 -15.60
C SER A 625 27.03 4.88 -15.39
N ALA A 626 26.59 4.19 -14.32
CA ALA A 626 26.99 2.81 -14.07
C ALA A 626 25.82 1.84 -14.15
N ARG A 627 26.06 0.67 -14.75
CA ARG A 627 25.16 -0.49 -14.68
C ARG A 627 25.94 -1.64 -14.05
N MET A 628 25.54 -2.04 -12.84
CA MET A 628 26.23 -3.05 -12.05
C MET A 628 25.51 -4.39 -12.08
N SER A 629 26.26 -5.50 -12.12
CA SER A 629 25.78 -6.86 -11.96
C SER A 629 26.67 -7.63 -10.96
N GLY A 630 26.08 -8.38 -10.04
CA GLY A 630 26.78 -9.10 -8.98
C GLY A 630 26.92 -8.29 -7.68
N ASN A 631 27.66 -8.82 -6.70
CA ASN A 631 27.90 -8.22 -5.39
C ASN A 631 29.36 -8.34 -4.98
N GLY A 632 29.96 -7.29 -4.36
CA GLY A 632 31.33 -7.29 -3.86
C GLY A 632 32.17 -6.19 -4.47
N VAL A 633 33.35 -6.54 -4.99
CA VAL A 633 34.29 -5.62 -5.64
C VAL A 633 34.20 -5.75 -7.15
N VAL A 634 34.46 -4.68 -7.87
CA VAL A 634 34.45 -4.65 -9.33
C VAL A 634 35.60 -5.51 -9.88
N VAL A 635 35.26 -6.58 -10.60
CA VAL A 635 36.23 -7.46 -11.25
C VAL A 635 36.42 -7.14 -12.73
N SER A 636 35.40 -6.60 -13.38
CA SER A 636 35.49 -6.14 -14.77
C SER A 636 34.65 -4.90 -15.03
N GLN A 637 35.09 -4.08 -15.99
CA GLN A 637 34.34 -2.92 -16.47
C GLN A 637 34.39 -2.82 -17.99
N VAL A 638 33.33 -2.30 -18.58
CA VAL A 638 33.20 -2.01 -20.01
C VAL A 638 32.44 -0.70 -20.14
N PRO A 639 32.98 0.34 -20.82
CA PRO A 639 34.24 0.41 -21.56
C PRO A 639 35.51 0.26 -20.70
N ALA A 640 36.65 -0.03 -21.36
CA ALA A 640 37.92 -0.24 -20.67
C ALA A 640 38.44 1.04 -20.01
N PRO A 641 39.27 0.94 -18.94
CA PRO A 641 39.94 2.13 -18.34
C PRO A 641 40.71 2.90 -19.37
N GLY A 642 40.58 4.24 -19.37
CA GLY A 642 41.27 5.14 -20.30
C GLY A 642 40.60 5.27 -21.68
N GLU A 643 39.54 4.52 -21.99
CA GLU A 643 38.79 4.64 -23.24
C GLU A 643 38.03 5.98 -23.29
N LEU A 644 38.02 6.63 -24.48
CA LEU A 644 37.27 7.87 -24.70
C LEU A 644 35.81 7.56 -24.93
N VAL A 645 34.96 8.19 -24.16
CA VAL A 645 33.50 8.03 -24.24
C VAL A 645 32.77 9.37 -24.14
N GLU A 646 31.60 9.46 -24.68
CA GLU A 646 30.77 10.66 -24.56
C GLU A 646 30.22 10.84 -23.13
N ALA A 647 30.00 12.09 -22.72
CA ALA A 647 29.40 12.40 -21.44
C ALA A 647 28.04 11.73 -21.28
N GLY A 648 27.81 11.03 -20.17
CA GLY A 648 26.60 10.25 -19.92
C GLY A 648 26.66 8.79 -20.38
N ALA A 649 27.76 8.32 -21.00
CA ALA A 649 27.91 6.94 -21.40
C ALA A 649 27.77 5.97 -20.21
N ILE A 650 27.24 4.76 -20.48
CA ILE A 650 26.99 3.75 -19.45
C ILE A 650 28.16 2.79 -19.32
N CYS A 651 28.81 2.79 -18.16
CA CYS A 651 29.80 1.77 -17.77
C CYS A 651 29.10 0.54 -17.19
N ARG A 652 29.34 -0.63 -17.77
CA ARG A 652 28.91 -1.92 -17.22
C ARG A 652 29.99 -2.47 -16.30
N LEU A 653 29.61 -2.76 -15.06
CA LEU A 653 30.50 -3.29 -14.02
C LEU A 653 30.00 -4.68 -13.60
N VAL A 654 30.93 -5.64 -13.52
CA VAL A 654 30.70 -6.95 -12.91
C VAL A 654 31.38 -6.98 -11.55
N LEU A 655 30.63 -7.35 -10.52
CA LEU A 655 31.10 -7.43 -9.14
C LEU A 655 31.12 -8.87 -8.66
N GLU A 656 32.18 -9.25 -7.93
CA GLU A 656 32.28 -10.57 -7.29
C GLU A 656 32.70 -10.41 -5.82
N ARG A 657 32.30 -11.36 -4.99
CA ARG A 657 32.71 -11.39 -3.58
C ARG A 657 34.18 -11.76 -3.49
N SER A 658 34.98 -10.92 -2.84
CA SER A 658 36.39 -11.25 -2.54
C SER A 658 36.48 -12.48 -1.63
N THR A 659 36.91 -13.61 -2.16
CA THR A 659 37.30 -14.79 -1.39
C THR A 659 38.75 -14.63 -0.94
N GLN A 660 39.04 -13.77 0.04
CA GLN A 660 40.33 -13.85 0.77
C GLN A 660 40.25 -15.10 1.66
N ARG A 661 41.00 -16.16 1.26
CA ARG A 661 41.39 -17.21 2.18
C ARG A 661 42.34 -16.58 3.20
N VAL A 662 41.94 -16.53 4.44
CA VAL A 662 42.84 -16.31 5.58
C VAL A 662 43.76 -17.52 5.62
N SER A 663 45.01 -17.37 5.22
CA SER A 663 46.05 -18.33 5.51
C SER A 663 46.42 -18.19 6.99
N GLU A 664 46.05 -19.20 7.78
CA GLU A 664 46.64 -19.43 9.11
C GLU A 664 48.12 -19.66 8.92
N ALA A 665 48.95 -18.69 9.30
CA ALA A 665 50.36 -18.89 9.54
C ALA A 665 50.49 -19.29 11.02
N GLY A 666 50.94 -20.53 11.25
CA GLY A 666 51.16 -21.08 12.55
C GLY A 666 52.25 -20.32 13.32
N HIS A 667 52.09 -20.28 14.61
CA HIS A 667 53.15 -19.97 15.57
C HIS A 667 53.75 -21.29 16.11
N GLN A 668 55.06 -21.39 15.92
CA GLN A 668 55.94 -22.07 16.88
C GLN A 668 56.23 -21.12 18.04
#